data_68907ed7a785cce610678aadf6532a7d
#
_entry.id   68907ed7a785cce610678aadf6532a7d
#
_cell.length_a   1.000
_cell.length_b   1.000
_cell.length_c   1.000
_cell.angle_alpha   90.00
_cell.angle_beta   90.00
_cell.angle_gamma   90.00
#
_symmetry.space_group_name_H-M   'P 1'
#
loop_
_entity.id
_entity.type
_entity.pdbx_description
1 polymer ?
#
loop_
_entity_poly.entity_id
_entity_poly.type
_entity_poly.pdbx_seq_one_letter_code
_entity_poly.pdbx_strand_id
1 'polypeptide(L)'
;MKKGLFLLAAIAVIAFCVQAAFVPEDERALADRLFMHWQTHATDVYVRGEAVVGVGGARAEVPTVVFCGQRTHVTAYARPKLEELPRRVEDPRGILLAPKDGGDKVWVPYGKTGSIINSVNREIMSRARDAAKKWSKDGDEFSAKLAFNVLDTYLSGILARNIPTDLDHGHLQTLFGLQSMETIHDDIIYETCELYSVLKPWIAEHAPGRVPTLQAALRKWADVQIANGVADNNWDMMQLNYILTLALVMDDPADRAHYVDVVLNQSSVRNLSVRALAEKGFDPHTGIWWECPGYSVNVTLKDFAKFVVRAKADLGLDLMNELPVLQTAFDAANEYLFPDGYQIGFGDTHPSAVPKEVVAFQKNPRCSPFFYAPNASWLVARSGMDRTNDVAFALNASLGNHMHANGISLELYARGYRLAPDAGVGWSLYSGDDYREYYSQFPAHNTVMVNSRSTYQVMKSYHPFTLADHGDNWATVRFREPCTGADQQRTVRYVKDAEGSYFVDVFRSRIPQETGNSPEWHDYYYHNLGDSLSLNGPVKPTDKIAFVESGLYCLSYISEKFEREGSGDCVATFDWARPEGNVRMRVFMNGAEGRTFIKALAPATEGLSRIKDPNYGITRDSRTPVLVVRQEGEAWTRPFLAVMDPCGTVASVDFSADQILVRRTSGKTDRIEIK
;
A
#
# COMPACT_ATOMS: atom_id res chain seq x y z
N MET A 1 25.26 -33.81 -43.11
CA MET A 1 24.15 -34.59 -42.50
C MET A 1 24.05 -34.55 -40.98
N LYS A 2 25.14 -34.38 -40.20
CA LYS A 2 25.04 -34.34 -38.72
C LYS A 2 24.48 -33.04 -38.13
N LYS A 3 24.53 -31.88 -38.82
CA LYS A 3 24.00 -30.60 -38.34
C LYS A 3 22.46 -30.46 -38.52
N GLY A 4 21.87 -31.16 -39.49
CA GLY A 4 20.42 -31.14 -39.69
C GLY A 4 19.65 -32.00 -38.69
N LEU A 5 20.27 -33.05 -38.18
CA LEU A 5 19.66 -33.93 -37.18
C LEU A 5 19.57 -33.29 -35.80
N PHE A 6 20.55 -32.44 -35.46
CA PHE A 6 20.54 -31.69 -34.20
C PHE A 6 19.47 -30.57 -34.21
N LEU A 7 19.25 -29.93 -35.35
CA LEU A 7 18.22 -28.89 -35.47
C LEU A 7 16.79 -29.46 -35.40
N LEU A 8 16.56 -30.62 -36.02
CA LEU A 8 15.29 -31.35 -35.97
C LEU A 8 15.02 -31.90 -34.55
N ALA A 9 16.05 -32.40 -33.86
CA ALA A 9 15.92 -32.84 -32.47
C ALA A 9 15.66 -31.67 -31.52
N ALA A 10 16.30 -30.49 -31.71
CA ALA A 10 16.06 -29.28 -30.93
C ALA A 10 14.67 -28.71 -31.21
N ILE A 11 14.20 -28.71 -32.44
CA ILE A 11 12.84 -28.26 -32.77
C ILE A 11 11.79 -29.25 -32.22
N ALA A 12 12.05 -30.57 -32.24
CA ALA A 12 11.18 -31.55 -31.61
C ALA A 12 11.15 -31.44 -30.09
N VAL A 13 12.29 -31.11 -29.42
CA VAL A 13 12.36 -30.87 -27.99
C VAL A 13 11.69 -29.55 -27.63
N ILE A 14 11.83 -28.49 -28.44
CA ILE A 14 11.13 -27.22 -28.23
C ILE A 14 9.63 -27.36 -28.48
N ALA A 15 9.23 -28.12 -29.52
CA ALA A 15 7.81 -28.46 -29.75
C ALA A 15 7.23 -29.35 -28.64
N PHE A 16 8.02 -30.27 -28.09
CA PHE A 16 7.61 -31.08 -26.93
C PHE A 16 7.54 -30.24 -25.63
N CYS A 17 8.44 -29.30 -25.44
CA CYS A 17 8.38 -28.40 -24.29
C CYS A 17 7.27 -27.33 -24.38
N VAL A 18 6.88 -26.94 -25.62
CA VAL A 18 5.73 -26.03 -25.82
C VAL A 18 4.40 -26.81 -25.76
N GLN A 19 4.38 -28.10 -26.12
CA GLN A 19 3.21 -28.96 -25.89
C GLN A 19 3.08 -29.47 -24.45
N ALA A 20 4.16 -29.51 -23.67
CA ALA A 20 4.12 -29.89 -22.26
C ALA A 20 3.52 -28.81 -21.33
N ALA A 21 3.19 -27.64 -21.85
CA ALA A 21 2.52 -26.60 -21.06
C ALA A 21 1.01 -26.84 -20.87
N PHE A 22 0.41 -27.74 -21.62
CA PHE A 22 -0.97 -28.19 -21.50
C PHE A 22 -1.04 -29.70 -21.62
N VAL A 23 -0.80 -30.42 -20.54
CA VAL A 23 -1.25 -31.80 -20.43
C VAL A 23 -2.76 -31.72 -20.35
N PRO A 24 -3.53 -32.32 -21.29
CA PRO A 24 -4.97 -32.38 -21.17
C PRO A 24 -5.29 -33.16 -19.89
N GLU A 25 -5.58 -32.47 -18.81
CA GLU A 25 -6.26 -33.12 -17.71
C GLU A 25 -7.61 -33.58 -18.22
N ASP A 26 -7.99 -34.78 -17.83
CA ASP A 26 -9.34 -35.22 -18.13
C ASP A 26 -10.30 -34.17 -17.48
N GLU A 27 -11.35 -33.90 -18.20
CA GLU A 27 -12.36 -32.91 -17.89
C GLU A 27 -12.86 -32.97 -16.42
N ARG A 28 -12.96 -34.19 -15.89
CA ARG A 28 -13.42 -34.45 -14.54
C ARG A 28 -12.36 -34.14 -13.50
N ALA A 29 -11.10 -34.40 -13.77
CA ALA A 29 -10.02 -34.14 -12.86
C ALA A 29 -9.87 -32.63 -12.55
N LEU A 30 -10.07 -31.79 -13.55
CA LEU A 30 -10.02 -30.32 -13.37
C LEU A 30 -11.23 -29.80 -12.60
N ALA A 31 -12.44 -30.31 -12.90
CA ALA A 31 -13.65 -30.00 -12.19
C ALA A 31 -13.60 -30.50 -10.73
N ASP A 32 -13.07 -31.70 -10.49
CA ASP A 32 -12.89 -32.29 -9.16
C ASP A 32 -11.95 -31.44 -8.27
N ARG A 33 -10.98 -30.75 -8.84
CA ARG A 33 -10.09 -29.84 -8.09
C ARG A 33 -10.76 -28.57 -7.61
N LEU A 34 -11.70 -28.02 -8.40
CA LEU A 34 -12.58 -26.96 -7.91
C LEU A 34 -13.53 -27.48 -6.83
N PHE A 35 -14.02 -28.69 -7.02
CA PHE A 35 -14.96 -29.29 -6.11
C PHE A 35 -14.39 -29.56 -4.72
N MET A 36 -13.08 -29.78 -4.60
CA MET A 36 -12.45 -30.03 -3.32
C MET A 36 -12.71 -28.93 -2.30
N HIS A 37 -12.86 -27.67 -2.76
CA HIS A 37 -13.06 -26.56 -1.85
C HIS A 37 -14.46 -26.39 -1.35
N TRP A 38 -15.39 -27.02 -2.00
CA TRP A 38 -16.76 -26.88 -1.58
C TRP A 38 -17.38 -28.16 -1.00
N GLN A 39 -16.80 -29.30 -1.31
CA GLN A 39 -17.16 -30.55 -0.67
C GLN A 39 -16.38 -30.80 0.62
N THR A 40 -15.21 -30.20 0.78
CA THR A 40 -14.40 -30.44 1.94
C THR A 40 -14.92 -29.68 3.14
N HIS A 41 -15.21 -30.43 4.17
CA HIS A 41 -15.45 -29.85 5.47
C HIS A 41 -14.09 -29.63 6.09
N ALA A 42 -13.57 -28.44 5.99
CA ALA A 42 -12.44 -28.08 6.77
C ALA A 42 -12.88 -28.00 8.22
N THR A 43 -12.55 -29.01 8.99
CA THR A 43 -12.89 -29.11 10.40
C THR A 43 -12.32 -27.98 11.26
N ASP A 44 -11.36 -27.25 10.70
CA ASP A 44 -10.70 -26.15 11.39
C ASP A 44 -11.28 -24.79 11.12
N VAL A 45 -12.29 -24.80 10.27
CA VAL A 45 -12.78 -23.55 9.77
C VAL A 45 -14.22 -23.48 9.98
N TYR A 46 -14.77 -22.80 10.93
CA TYR A 46 -16.05 -22.39 10.95
C TYR A 46 -16.53 -21.67 11.89
N VAL A 47 -17.53 -21.31 11.64
CA VAL A 47 -18.24 -20.62 12.39
C VAL A 47 -19.70 -20.69 12.53
N ARG A 48 -20.48 -20.87 11.64
CA ARG A 48 -21.93 -20.84 11.73
C ARG A 48 -22.51 -22.01 10.97
N GLY A 49 -22.61 -23.16 11.52
CA GLY A 49 -23.09 -24.41 10.92
C GLY A 49 -24.28 -24.28 9.99
N GLU A 50 -24.09 -23.70 8.82
CA GLU A 50 -25.10 -23.55 7.78
C GLU A 50 -25.02 -24.73 6.81
N ALA A 51 -26.17 -25.33 6.53
CA ALA A 51 -26.26 -26.46 5.60
C ALA A 51 -26.14 -25.96 4.16
N VAL A 52 -25.21 -26.51 3.41
CA VAL A 52 -25.02 -26.26 2.00
C VAL A 52 -25.45 -27.45 1.19
N VAL A 53 -26.18 -27.21 0.12
CA VAL A 53 -26.58 -28.28 -0.81
C VAL A 53 -25.51 -28.44 -1.88
N GLY A 54 -24.86 -29.60 -1.91
CA GLY A 54 -23.86 -29.98 -2.90
C GLY A 54 -24.44 -30.14 -4.30
N VAL A 55 -23.56 -30.11 -5.29
CA VAL A 55 -23.92 -30.50 -6.64
C VAL A 55 -24.36 -31.97 -6.62
N GLY A 56 -25.50 -32.28 -7.22
CA GLY A 56 -26.13 -33.60 -7.09
C GLY A 56 -27.02 -33.77 -5.85
N GLY A 57 -27.34 -32.73 -5.12
CA GLY A 57 -28.29 -32.74 -4.01
C GLY A 57 -27.72 -33.20 -2.65
N ALA A 58 -26.42 -33.48 -2.57
CA ALA A 58 -25.80 -33.81 -1.29
C ALA A 58 -25.84 -32.59 -0.37
N ARG A 59 -26.35 -32.76 0.85
CA ARG A 59 -26.33 -31.74 1.88
C ARG A 59 -25.14 -31.98 2.80
N ALA A 60 -24.38 -30.94 3.00
CA ALA A 60 -23.31 -30.93 3.96
C ALA A 60 -23.30 -29.59 4.71
N GLU A 61 -23.01 -29.61 6.00
CA GLU A 61 -22.73 -28.39 6.75
C GLU A 61 -21.35 -27.88 6.27
N VAL A 62 -21.33 -26.72 5.63
CA VAL A 62 -20.08 -26.06 5.26
C VAL A 62 -19.88 -24.94 6.25
N PRO A 63 -18.84 -25.02 7.05
CA PRO A 63 -18.49 -23.94 7.95
C PRO A 63 -18.12 -22.69 7.15
N THR A 64 -18.65 -21.57 7.57
CA THR A 64 -18.27 -20.26 7.04
C THR A 64 -17.29 -19.64 8.01
N VAL A 65 -16.13 -19.25 7.51
CA VAL A 65 -15.14 -18.55 8.33
C VAL A 65 -15.22 -17.08 8.05
N VAL A 66 -15.37 -16.33 9.11
CA VAL A 66 -15.20 -14.90 9.12
C VAL A 66 -13.84 -14.59 9.73
N PHE A 67 -12.92 -14.06 8.92
CA PHE A 67 -11.64 -13.60 9.41
C PHE A 67 -11.75 -12.14 9.85
N CYS A 68 -11.95 -11.93 11.14
CA CYS A 68 -11.87 -10.59 11.70
C CYS A 68 -10.41 -10.18 11.83
N GLY A 69 -10.00 -9.20 11.08
CA GLY A 69 -8.73 -8.48 11.32
C GLY A 69 -7.47 -9.02 10.68
N GLN A 70 -7.50 -10.13 9.94
CA GLN A 70 -6.34 -10.59 9.16
C GLN A 70 -6.71 -10.77 7.69
N ARG A 71 -5.89 -10.19 6.82
CA ARG A 71 -6.03 -10.38 5.38
C ARG A 71 -5.59 -11.78 5.00
N THR A 72 -6.50 -12.57 4.43
CA THR A 72 -6.24 -13.96 4.03
C THR A 72 -5.30 -14.10 2.85
N HIS A 73 -5.05 -13.01 2.11
CA HIS A 73 -4.16 -13.04 0.93
C HIS A 73 -2.67 -13.07 1.26
N VAL A 74 -2.27 -12.72 2.48
CA VAL A 74 -0.88 -12.82 2.93
C VAL A 74 -0.68 -14.13 3.67
N THR A 75 0.20 -14.97 3.14
CA THR A 75 0.51 -16.27 3.73
C THR A 75 2.03 -16.50 3.77
N ALA A 76 2.51 -17.17 4.81
CA ALA A 76 3.89 -17.59 4.94
C ALA A 76 4.27 -18.76 4.00
N TYR A 77 3.30 -19.32 3.27
CA TYR A 77 3.50 -20.50 2.44
C TYR A 77 3.57 -20.15 0.95
N ALA A 78 4.39 -20.91 0.22
CA ALA A 78 4.48 -20.82 -1.22
C ALA A 78 3.24 -21.47 -1.87
N ARG A 79 2.77 -20.88 -2.96
CA ARG A 79 1.70 -21.46 -3.77
C ARG A 79 2.21 -22.75 -4.43
N PRO A 80 1.53 -23.90 -4.25
CA PRO A 80 1.89 -25.12 -4.91
C PRO A 80 1.55 -25.06 -6.42
N LYS A 81 2.22 -25.88 -7.21
CA LYS A 81 1.78 -26.11 -8.58
C LYS A 81 0.50 -26.94 -8.58
N LEU A 82 -0.35 -26.71 -9.57
CA LEU A 82 -1.63 -27.43 -9.67
C LEU A 82 -1.44 -28.96 -9.70
N GLU A 83 -0.40 -29.42 -10.38
CA GLU A 83 -0.05 -30.85 -10.51
C GLU A 83 0.41 -31.49 -9.20
N GLU A 84 0.85 -30.68 -8.24
CA GLU A 84 1.29 -31.14 -6.90
C GLU A 84 0.12 -31.32 -5.93
N LEU A 85 -1.05 -30.83 -6.28
CA LEU A 85 -2.25 -30.94 -5.44
C LEU A 85 -2.97 -32.25 -5.68
N PRO A 86 -3.54 -32.88 -4.65
CA PRO A 86 -4.40 -34.04 -4.81
C PRO A 86 -5.65 -33.64 -5.60
N ARG A 87 -6.23 -34.59 -6.34
CA ARG A 87 -7.49 -34.36 -7.07
C ARG A 87 -8.66 -34.02 -6.13
N ARG A 88 -8.64 -34.61 -4.93
CA ARG A 88 -9.58 -34.30 -3.87
C ARG A 88 -8.85 -34.05 -2.57
N VAL A 89 -9.35 -33.14 -1.79
CA VAL A 89 -8.85 -32.89 -0.45
C VAL A 89 -9.60 -33.79 0.51
N GLU A 90 -8.91 -34.80 1.00
CA GLU A 90 -9.48 -35.79 1.92
C GLU A 90 -8.78 -35.76 3.29
N ASP A 91 -7.66 -35.06 3.39
CA ASP A 91 -6.87 -35.03 4.62
C ASP A 91 -7.39 -33.95 5.58
N PRO A 92 -7.84 -34.34 6.77
CA PRO A 92 -8.35 -33.38 7.76
C PRO A 92 -7.28 -32.41 8.28
N ARG A 93 -6.00 -32.67 8.08
CA ARG A 93 -4.91 -31.77 8.47
C ARG A 93 -4.78 -30.56 7.57
N GLY A 94 -5.42 -30.54 6.40
CA GLY A 94 -5.33 -29.45 5.45
C GLY A 94 -4.53 -29.80 4.19
N ILE A 95 -3.70 -28.88 3.72
CA ILE A 95 -2.88 -29.02 2.51
C ILE A 95 -1.39 -29.00 2.89
N LEU A 96 -0.60 -29.83 2.22
CA LEU A 96 0.85 -29.87 2.42
C LEU A 96 1.53 -28.76 1.58
N LEU A 97 2.03 -27.72 2.24
CA LEU A 97 2.61 -26.53 1.63
C LEU A 97 4.06 -26.30 2.06
N ALA A 98 4.87 -25.73 1.17
CA ALA A 98 6.22 -25.31 1.45
C ALA A 98 6.23 -23.90 2.08
N PRO A 99 7.01 -23.63 3.13
CA PRO A 99 7.24 -22.27 3.61
C PRO A 99 7.96 -21.42 2.54
N LYS A 100 7.66 -20.11 2.50
CA LYS A 100 8.30 -19.18 1.54
C LYS A 100 9.79 -18.95 1.80
N ASP A 101 10.19 -19.05 3.04
CA ASP A 101 11.57 -18.91 3.51
C ASP A 101 12.39 -20.20 3.41
N GLY A 102 11.79 -21.27 2.86
CA GLY A 102 12.44 -22.56 2.65
C GLY A 102 12.14 -23.56 3.78
N GLY A 103 12.57 -24.81 3.56
CA GLY A 103 12.37 -25.92 4.49
C GLY A 103 11.40 -26.97 3.96
N ASP A 104 11.11 -27.98 4.81
CA ASP A 104 10.22 -29.07 4.47
C ASP A 104 8.76 -28.62 4.38
N LYS A 105 7.99 -29.28 3.50
CA LYS A 105 6.54 -29.05 3.41
C LYS A 105 5.87 -29.42 4.73
N VAL A 106 4.94 -28.59 5.18
CA VAL A 106 4.16 -28.77 6.40
C VAL A 106 2.67 -28.83 6.10
N TRP A 107 1.91 -29.52 6.94
CA TRP A 107 0.44 -29.51 6.86
C TRP A 107 -0.12 -28.19 7.34
N VAL A 108 -0.86 -27.52 6.46
CA VAL A 108 -1.47 -26.22 6.74
C VAL A 108 -2.98 -26.41 6.77
N PRO A 109 -3.64 -26.13 7.89
CA PRO A 109 -5.11 -26.16 7.97
C PRO A 109 -5.74 -25.27 6.90
N TYR A 110 -6.85 -25.68 6.33
CA TYR A 110 -7.49 -24.96 5.22
C TYR A 110 -7.75 -23.49 5.52
N GLY A 111 -8.21 -23.17 6.73
CA GLY A 111 -8.44 -21.80 7.15
C GLY A 111 -7.17 -20.93 7.32
N LYS A 112 -5.97 -21.52 7.24
CA LYS A 112 -4.70 -20.81 7.30
C LYS A 112 -3.96 -20.75 5.96
N THR A 113 -4.60 -21.21 4.89
CA THR A 113 -4.00 -21.20 3.54
C THR A 113 -4.00 -19.82 2.89
N GLY A 114 -4.74 -18.87 3.45
CA GLY A 114 -4.87 -17.53 2.89
C GLY A 114 -5.38 -17.55 1.44
N SER A 115 -4.75 -16.77 0.58
CA SER A 115 -5.13 -16.67 -0.83
C SER A 115 -4.68 -17.86 -1.71
N ILE A 116 -3.97 -18.84 -1.16
CA ILE A 116 -3.44 -19.97 -1.96
C ILE A 116 -4.56 -20.69 -2.69
N ILE A 117 -5.64 -21.04 -1.98
CA ILE A 117 -6.75 -21.78 -2.53
C ILE A 117 -7.49 -20.98 -3.62
N ASN A 118 -7.73 -19.69 -3.36
CA ASN A 118 -8.28 -18.80 -4.37
C ASN A 118 -7.40 -18.73 -5.62
N SER A 119 -6.09 -18.64 -5.44
CA SER A 119 -5.14 -18.65 -6.53
C SER A 119 -5.15 -19.95 -7.33
N VAL A 120 -5.34 -21.09 -6.67
CA VAL A 120 -5.50 -22.40 -7.33
C VAL A 120 -6.80 -22.45 -8.12
N ASN A 121 -7.91 -22.03 -7.53
CA ASN A 121 -9.20 -21.97 -8.23
C ASN A 121 -9.13 -21.05 -9.46
N ARG A 122 -8.49 -19.90 -9.30
CA ARG A 122 -8.27 -18.98 -10.41
C ARG A 122 -7.43 -19.58 -11.54
N GLU A 123 -6.39 -20.36 -11.22
CA GLU A 123 -5.60 -21.08 -12.22
C GLU A 123 -6.43 -22.13 -12.97
N ILE A 124 -7.26 -22.89 -12.25
CA ILE A 124 -8.17 -23.87 -12.86
C ILE A 124 -9.15 -23.16 -13.82
N MET A 125 -9.75 -22.05 -13.37
CA MET A 125 -10.66 -21.27 -14.18
C MET A 125 -9.97 -20.65 -15.40
N SER A 126 -8.73 -20.18 -15.25
CA SER A 126 -7.92 -19.68 -16.36
C SER A 126 -7.65 -20.76 -17.41
N ARG A 127 -7.31 -21.99 -17.00
CA ARG A 127 -7.13 -23.12 -17.91
C ARG A 127 -8.45 -23.49 -18.63
N ALA A 128 -9.57 -23.45 -17.92
CA ALA A 128 -10.89 -23.68 -18.51
C ALA A 128 -11.25 -22.60 -19.54
N ARG A 129 -10.95 -21.33 -19.23
CA ARG A 129 -11.11 -20.21 -20.18
C ARG A 129 -10.25 -20.41 -21.44
N ASP A 130 -9.01 -20.82 -21.28
CA ASP A 130 -8.12 -21.08 -22.41
C ASP A 130 -8.59 -22.27 -23.24
N ALA A 131 -9.19 -23.31 -22.62
CA ALA A 131 -9.86 -24.40 -23.30
C ALA A 131 -11.08 -23.91 -24.10
N ALA A 132 -11.91 -23.00 -23.52
CA ALA A 132 -13.02 -22.43 -24.29
C ALA A 132 -12.54 -21.58 -25.49
N LYS A 133 -11.46 -20.82 -25.34
CA LYS A 133 -10.84 -20.10 -26.45
C LYS A 133 -10.32 -21.06 -27.54
N LYS A 134 -9.74 -22.19 -27.15
CA LYS A 134 -9.30 -23.23 -28.10
C LYS A 134 -10.49 -23.80 -28.86
N TRP A 135 -11.58 -24.16 -28.16
CA TRP A 135 -12.81 -24.56 -28.83
C TRP A 135 -13.32 -23.50 -29.81
N SER A 136 -13.44 -22.27 -29.38
CA SER A 136 -13.92 -21.17 -30.22
C SER A 136 -13.06 -20.99 -31.50
N LYS A 137 -11.76 -21.31 -31.45
CA LYS A 137 -10.84 -21.17 -32.53
C LYS A 137 -10.82 -22.42 -33.46
N ASP A 138 -10.76 -23.61 -32.86
CA ASP A 138 -10.42 -24.86 -33.55
C ASP A 138 -11.59 -25.85 -33.59
N GLY A 139 -12.71 -25.58 -32.93
CA GLY A 139 -13.86 -26.49 -32.82
C GLY A 139 -13.59 -27.71 -31.93
N ASP A 140 -12.62 -27.66 -31.02
CA ASP A 140 -12.25 -28.80 -30.17
C ASP A 140 -13.31 -29.07 -29.10
N GLU A 141 -14.19 -30.03 -29.38
CA GLU A 141 -15.29 -30.43 -28.49
C GLU A 141 -14.84 -30.93 -27.12
N PHE A 142 -13.66 -31.54 -27.00
CA PHE A 142 -13.12 -31.95 -25.72
C PHE A 142 -12.82 -30.71 -24.85
N SER A 143 -12.22 -29.67 -25.44
CA SER A 143 -11.93 -28.42 -24.78
C SER A 143 -13.22 -27.70 -24.36
N ALA A 144 -14.29 -27.73 -25.15
CA ALA A 144 -15.57 -27.14 -24.77
C ALA A 144 -16.18 -27.83 -23.55
N LYS A 145 -16.19 -29.17 -23.54
CA LYS A 145 -16.73 -29.97 -22.42
C LYS A 145 -15.93 -29.75 -21.14
N LEU A 146 -14.60 -29.72 -21.22
CA LEU A 146 -13.73 -29.42 -20.10
C LEU A 146 -14.06 -28.01 -19.49
N ALA A 147 -14.10 -27.02 -20.38
CA ALA A 147 -14.43 -25.65 -20.00
C ALA A 147 -15.81 -25.56 -19.36
N PHE A 148 -16.83 -26.23 -19.94
CA PHE A 148 -18.18 -26.24 -19.40
C PHE A 148 -18.27 -26.91 -18.04
N ASN A 149 -17.63 -28.06 -17.84
CA ASN A 149 -17.67 -28.78 -16.57
C ASN A 149 -17.06 -27.97 -15.43
N VAL A 150 -15.95 -27.27 -15.68
CA VAL A 150 -15.36 -26.36 -14.69
C VAL A 150 -16.30 -25.20 -14.38
N LEU A 151 -16.83 -24.54 -15.40
CA LEU A 151 -17.75 -23.41 -15.26
C LEU A 151 -19.02 -23.80 -14.49
N ASP A 152 -19.69 -24.87 -14.94
CA ASP A 152 -20.94 -25.37 -14.35
C ASP A 152 -20.77 -25.81 -12.90
N THR A 153 -19.67 -26.49 -12.60
CA THR A 153 -19.30 -26.91 -11.24
C THR A 153 -19.13 -25.69 -10.33
N TYR A 154 -18.36 -24.70 -10.78
CA TYR A 154 -18.04 -23.52 -9.98
C TYR A 154 -19.27 -22.66 -9.70
N LEU A 155 -20.05 -22.33 -10.73
CA LEU A 155 -21.25 -21.51 -10.62
C LEU A 155 -22.37 -22.23 -9.85
N SER A 156 -22.53 -23.54 -10.05
CA SER A 156 -23.46 -24.33 -9.25
C SER A 156 -23.09 -24.33 -7.76
N GLY A 157 -21.78 -24.37 -7.48
CA GLY A 157 -21.27 -24.24 -6.12
C GLY A 157 -21.61 -22.91 -5.48
N ILE A 158 -21.44 -21.79 -6.20
CA ILE A 158 -21.85 -20.46 -5.73
C ILE A 158 -23.34 -20.40 -5.46
N LEU A 159 -24.15 -20.90 -6.39
CA LEU A 159 -25.60 -20.86 -6.26
C LEU A 159 -26.11 -21.64 -5.05
N ALA A 160 -25.51 -22.81 -4.79
CA ALA A 160 -25.96 -23.71 -3.73
C ALA A 160 -25.57 -23.27 -2.32
N ARG A 161 -24.60 -22.40 -2.16
CA ARG A 161 -24.10 -21.98 -0.83
C ARG A 161 -24.91 -20.84 -0.23
N ASN A 162 -25.07 -20.86 1.10
CA ASN A 162 -25.50 -19.68 1.83
C ASN A 162 -24.31 -18.79 2.14
N ILE A 163 -24.27 -17.60 1.54
CA ILE A 163 -23.19 -16.67 1.71
C ILE A 163 -23.62 -15.63 2.75
N PRO A 164 -23.03 -15.62 3.96
CA PRO A 164 -23.41 -14.65 4.97
C PRO A 164 -22.96 -13.26 4.57
N THR A 165 -23.78 -12.29 4.96
CA THR A 165 -23.41 -10.89 4.98
C THR A 165 -23.16 -10.51 6.42
N ASP A 166 -21.94 -10.09 6.75
CA ASP A 166 -21.61 -9.67 8.10
C ASP A 166 -21.43 -8.15 8.13
N LEU A 167 -22.46 -7.47 8.61
CA LEU A 167 -22.47 -6.02 8.70
C LEU A 167 -21.55 -5.49 9.81
N ASP A 168 -21.28 -6.28 10.83
CA ASP A 168 -20.50 -5.83 12.00
C ASP A 168 -19.01 -5.76 11.70
N HIS A 169 -18.53 -6.59 10.77
CA HIS A 169 -17.13 -6.68 10.41
C HIS A 169 -16.74 -5.94 9.12
N GLY A 170 -17.65 -5.21 8.53
CA GLY A 170 -17.40 -4.43 7.33
C GLY A 170 -17.20 -5.31 6.09
N HIS A 171 -16.11 -5.10 5.40
CA HIS A 171 -15.74 -5.94 4.30
C HIS A 171 -15.18 -7.26 4.82
N LEU A 172 -15.78 -8.34 4.44
CA LEU A 172 -15.32 -9.58 4.98
C LEU A 172 -14.52 -10.36 3.99
N GLN A 173 -13.45 -10.87 4.52
CA GLN A 173 -12.75 -12.00 3.97
C GLN A 173 -13.50 -13.25 4.41
N THR A 174 -14.58 -13.56 3.72
CA THR A 174 -15.40 -14.72 4.04
C THR A 174 -14.95 -15.90 3.20
N LEU A 175 -14.59 -16.99 3.85
CA LEU A 175 -14.33 -18.25 3.18
C LEU A 175 -15.61 -19.06 3.09
N PHE A 176 -15.98 -19.44 1.88
CA PHE A 176 -17.04 -20.37 1.61
C PHE A 176 -16.50 -21.72 1.28
N GLY A 177 -16.63 -22.63 2.17
CA GLY A 177 -15.81 -23.81 2.08
C GLY A 177 -14.37 -23.36 2.14
N LEU A 178 -13.61 -23.40 1.09
CA LEU A 178 -12.25 -22.91 1.04
C LEU A 178 -12.06 -21.79 0.01
N GLN A 179 -13.15 -21.14 -0.38
CA GLN A 179 -13.12 -20.05 -1.35
C GLN A 179 -13.32 -18.73 -0.64
N SER A 180 -12.42 -17.80 -0.85
CA SER A 180 -12.58 -16.42 -0.38
C SER A 180 -13.55 -15.69 -1.30
N MET A 181 -14.48 -14.99 -0.69
CA MET A 181 -15.40 -14.06 -1.38
C MET A 181 -15.08 -12.64 -0.94
N GLU A 182 -13.82 -12.30 -0.98
CA GLU A 182 -13.34 -10.98 -0.60
C GLU A 182 -13.57 -10.00 -1.75
N THR A 183 -14.17 -8.84 -1.45
CA THR A 183 -14.50 -7.81 -2.44
C THR A 183 -13.32 -7.29 -3.26
N ILE A 184 -12.10 -7.45 -2.78
CA ILE A 184 -10.89 -6.93 -3.44
C ILE A 184 -10.03 -7.99 -4.09
N HIS A 185 -10.27 -9.27 -3.83
CA HIS A 185 -9.44 -10.37 -4.34
C HIS A 185 -10.25 -11.44 -5.08
N ASP A 186 -11.46 -11.10 -5.50
CA ASP A 186 -12.33 -12.00 -6.24
C ASP A 186 -12.08 -11.95 -7.77
N ASP A 187 -10.84 -11.79 -8.15
CA ASP A 187 -10.41 -11.67 -9.55
C ASP A 187 -10.82 -12.84 -10.45
N ILE A 188 -11.18 -13.99 -9.86
CA ILE A 188 -11.71 -15.15 -10.59
C ILE A 188 -13.00 -14.80 -11.37
N ILE A 189 -13.69 -13.71 -10.99
CA ILE A 189 -14.82 -13.16 -11.74
C ILE A 189 -14.44 -12.87 -13.18
N TYR A 190 -13.28 -12.30 -13.43
CA TYR A 190 -12.84 -11.95 -14.79
C TYR A 190 -12.68 -13.19 -15.66
N GLU A 191 -11.97 -14.21 -15.17
CA GLU A 191 -11.79 -15.47 -15.91
C GLU A 191 -13.12 -16.19 -16.12
N THR A 192 -13.99 -16.20 -15.11
CA THR A 192 -15.29 -16.90 -15.17
C THR A 192 -16.23 -16.22 -16.17
N CYS A 193 -16.32 -14.90 -16.17
CA CYS A 193 -17.16 -14.15 -17.09
C CYS A 193 -16.64 -14.21 -18.54
N GLU A 194 -15.33 -14.18 -18.74
CA GLU A 194 -14.73 -14.36 -20.05
C GLU A 194 -14.98 -15.78 -20.58
N LEU A 195 -14.78 -16.80 -19.73
CA LEU A 195 -15.09 -18.20 -20.06
C LEU A 195 -16.56 -18.35 -20.46
N TYR A 196 -17.50 -17.84 -19.66
CA TYR A 196 -18.93 -17.91 -19.97
C TYR A 196 -19.24 -17.24 -21.30
N SER A 197 -18.71 -16.05 -21.55
CA SER A 197 -18.95 -15.29 -22.79
C SER A 197 -18.47 -16.06 -24.03
N VAL A 198 -17.26 -16.62 -23.96
CA VAL A 198 -16.69 -17.39 -25.07
C VAL A 198 -17.47 -18.69 -25.32
N LEU A 199 -17.87 -19.38 -24.24
CA LEU A 199 -18.51 -20.69 -24.33
C LEU A 199 -20.04 -20.62 -24.53
N LYS A 200 -20.65 -19.46 -24.42
CA LYS A 200 -22.10 -19.24 -24.50
C LYS A 200 -22.78 -19.88 -25.72
N PRO A 201 -22.23 -19.79 -26.97
CA PRO A 201 -22.82 -20.47 -28.12
C PRO A 201 -22.86 -21.99 -27.95
N TRP A 202 -21.79 -22.60 -27.43
CA TRP A 202 -21.73 -24.03 -27.17
C TRP A 202 -22.74 -24.45 -26.10
N ILE A 203 -22.87 -23.66 -25.01
CA ILE A 203 -23.83 -23.94 -23.94
C ILE A 203 -25.27 -23.87 -24.47
N ALA A 204 -25.58 -22.92 -25.34
CA ALA A 204 -26.90 -22.76 -25.92
C ALA A 204 -27.28 -23.98 -26.80
N GLU A 205 -26.33 -24.60 -27.45
CA GLU A 205 -26.53 -25.77 -28.30
C GLU A 205 -26.56 -27.08 -27.49
N HIS A 206 -25.60 -27.30 -26.60
CA HIS A 206 -25.36 -28.59 -25.96
C HIS A 206 -25.90 -28.71 -24.53
N ALA A 207 -26.10 -27.59 -23.84
CA ALA A 207 -26.56 -27.56 -22.43
C ALA A 207 -27.57 -26.45 -22.16
N PRO A 208 -28.59 -26.18 -23.01
CA PRO A 208 -29.50 -25.04 -22.86
C PRO A 208 -30.24 -25.05 -21.54
N GLY A 209 -30.54 -26.21 -20.98
CA GLY A 209 -31.19 -26.35 -19.67
C GLY A 209 -30.36 -25.83 -18.46
N ARG A 210 -29.06 -25.61 -18.66
CA ARG A 210 -28.19 -25.09 -17.60
C ARG A 210 -28.13 -23.57 -17.56
N VAL A 211 -28.49 -22.88 -18.64
CA VAL A 211 -28.43 -21.40 -18.72
C VAL A 211 -29.12 -20.71 -17.56
N PRO A 212 -30.37 -21.07 -17.17
CA PRO A 212 -31.02 -20.41 -16.03
C PRO A 212 -30.24 -20.56 -14.71
N THR A 213 -29.63 -21.73 -14.47
CA THR A 213 -28.80 -21.98 -13.27
C THR A 213 -27.54 -21.13 -13.27
N LEU A 214 -26.84 -21.08 -14.41
CA LEU A 214 -25.62 -20.26 -14.55
C LEU A 214 -25.93 -18.78 -14.37
N GLN A 215 -27.01 -18.27 -14.98
CA GLN A 215 -27.44 -16.90 -14.84
C GLN A 215 -27.88 -16.56 -13.39
N ALA A 216 -28.58 -17.45 -12.71
CA ALA A 216 -28.93 -17.28 -11.30
C ALA A 216 -27.68 -17.23 -10.40
N ALA A 217 -26.65 -18.01 -10.71
CA ALA A 217 -25.37 -17.96 -9.99
C ALA A 217 -24.64 -16.64 -10.18
N LEU A 218 -24.61 -16.10 -11.40
CA LEU A 218 -24.01 -14.79 -11.69
C LEU A 218 -24.73 -13.66 -10.96
N ARG A 219 -26.07 -13.66 -10.94
CA ARG A 219 -26.86 -12.70 -10.15
C ARG A 219 -26.51 -12.78 -8.67
N LYS A 220 -26.58 -14.01 -8.11
CA LYS A 220 -26.23 -14.20 -6.70
C LYS A 220 -24.82 -13.72 -6.38
N TRP A 221 -23.88 -13.94 -7.27
CA TRP A 221 -22.50 -13.47 -7.06
C TRP A 221 -22.42 -11.93 -7.02
N ALA A 222 -23.12 -11.24 -7.92
CA ALA A 222 -23.24 -9.79 -7.90
C ALA A 222 -23.90 -9.27 -6.62
N ASP A 223 -25.00 -9.90 -6.17
CA ASP A 223 -25.66 -9.55 -4.92
C ASP A 223 -24.74 -9.71 -3.71
N VAL A 224 -23.94 -10.77 -3.69
CA VAL A 224 -22.95 -11.02 -2.63
C VAL A 224 -21.84 -9.96 -2.63
N GLN A 225 -21.35 -9.56 -3.81
CA GLN A 225 -20.36 -8.49 -3.93
C GLN A 225 -20.91 -7.17 -3.39
N ILE A 226 -22.16 -6.85 -3.67
CA ILE A 226 -22.82 -5.65 -3.16
C ILE A 226 -23.01 -5.73 -1.64
N ALA A 227 -23.51 -6.85 -1.15
CA ALA A 227 -23.86 -7.02 0.27
C ALA A 227 -22.63 -7.06 1.19
N ASN A 228 -21.48 -7.55 0.71
CA ASN A 228 -20.22 -7.64 1.45
C ASN A 228 -19.23 -6.52 1.11
N GLY A 229 -19.65 -5.50 0.40
CA GLY A 229 -18.79 -4.42 -0.02
C GLY A 229 -18.35 -3.51 1.13
N VAL A 230 -17.43 -2.62 0.81
CA VAL A 230 -16.94 -1.56 1.69
C VAL A 230 -17.06 -0.25 0.97
N ALA A 231 -17.86 0.64 1.52
CA ALA A 231 -18.00 1.98 0.99
C ALA A 231 -16.84 2.88 1.43
N ASP A 232 -16.54 3.89 0.62
CA ASP A 232 -15.74 5.04 1.00
C ASP A 232 -14.23 4.76 1.11
N ASN A 233 -13.70 3.87 0.25
CA ASN A 233 -12.26 3.65 0.11
C ASN A 233 -11.89 3.11 -1.28
N ASN A 234 -10.61 2.82 -1.49
CA ASN A 234 -10.08 2.28 -2.74
C ASN A 234 -10.70 0.93 -3.16
N TRP A 235 -11.27 0.17 -2.25
CA TRP A 235 -11.89 -1.14 -2.54
C TRP A 235 -13.18 -1.01 -3.33
N ASP A 236 -13.90 0.11 -3.18
CA ASP A 236 -15.10 0.38 -3.98
C ASP A 236 -14.84 0.23 -5.49
N MET A 237 -13.71 0.76 -6.00
CA MET A 237 -13.40 0.65 -7.41
C MET A 237 -13.17 -0.80 -7.87
N MET A 238 -12.57 -1.64 -7.03
CA MET A 238 -12.40 -3.07 -7.32
C MET A 238 -13.77 -3.77 -7.34
N GLN A 239 -14.59 -3.55 -6.32
CA GLN A 239 -15.94 -4.08 -6.20
C GLN A 239 -16.81 -3.69 -7.40
N LEU A 240 -16.83 -2.41 -7.77
CA LEU A 240 -17.62 -1.90 -8.89
C LEU A 240 -17.20 -2.54 -10.22
N ASN A 241 -15.89 -2.78 -10.41
CA ASN A 241 -15.38 -3.49 -11.59
C ASN A 241 -15.84 -4.95 -11.62
N TYR A 242 -15.94 -5.64 -10.48
CA TYR A 242 -16.45 -7.01 -10.40
C TYR A 242 -17.94 -7.06 -10.73
N ILE A 243 -18.73 -6.17 -10.11
CA ILE A 243 -20.19 -6.10 -10.37
C ILE A 243 -20.46 -5.78 -11.84
N LEU A 244 -19.73 -4.82 -12.43
CA LEU A 244 -19.85 -4.51 -13.86
C LEU A 244 -19.50 -5.70 -14.74
N THR A 245 -18.46 -6.46 -14.38
CA THR A 245 -18.05 -7.64 -15.13
C THR A 245 -19.14 -8.71 -15.13
N LEU A 246 -19.77 -8.95 -13.98
CA LEU A 246 -20.91 -9.87 -13.87
C LEU A 246 -22.12 -9.37 -14.64
N ALA A 247 -22.43 -8.07 -14.54
CA ALA A 247 -23.57 -7.47 -15.27
C ALA A 247 -23.48 -7.63 -16.78
N LEU A 248 -22.28 -7.44 -17.34
CA LEU A 248 -22.07 -7.48 -18.79
C LEU A 248 -22.30 -8.85 -19.42
N VAL A 249 -22.22 -9.92 -18.65
CA VAL A 249 -22.47 -11.30 -19.12
C VAL A 249 -23.85 -11.82 -18.82
N MET A 250 -24.69 -11.05 -18.12
CA MET A 250 -26.07 -11.41 -17.87
C MET A 250 -26.91 -11.31 -19.13
N ASP A 251 -27.77 -12.32 -19.33
CA ASP A 251 -28.61 -12.45 -20.53
C ASP A 251 -29.87 -11.57 -20.45
N ASP A 252 -30.44 -11.45 -19.25
CA ASP A 252 -31.61 -10.61 -19.02
C ASP A 252 -31.24 -9.13 -19.07
N PRO A 253 -31.79 -8.34 -20.01
CA PRO A 253 -31.52 -6.90 -20.07
C PRO A 253 -31.92 -6.15 -18.81
N ALA A 254 -32.93 -6.60 -18.05
CA ALA A 254 -33.35 -5.95 -16.81
C ALA A 254 -32.31 -6.19 -15.70
N ASP A 255 -31.81 -7.41 -15.55
CA ASP A 255 -30.73 -7.72 -14.60
C ASP A 255 -29.49 -6.90 -14.95
N ARG A 256 -29.08 -6.91 -16.23
CA ARG A 256 -27.93 -6.10 -16.69
C ARG A 256 -28.10 -4.62 -16.37
N ALA A 257 -29.25 -4.05 -16.68
CA ALA A 257 -29.55 -2.65 -16.41
C ALA A 257 -29.52 -2.33 -14.92
N HIS A 258 -30.07 -3.23 -14.09
CA HIS A 258 -30.04 -3.09 -12.64
C HIS A 258 -28.62 -2.98 -12.08
N TYR A 259 -27.75 -3.95 -12.38
CA TYR A 259 -26.39 -3.94 -11.84
C TYR A 259 -25.50 -2.85 -12.44
N VAL A 260 -25.70 -2.48 -13.70
CA VAL A 260 -25.05 -1.30 -14.28
C VAL A 260 -25.48 -0.02 -13.54
N ASP A 261 -26.77 0.11 -13.20
CA ASP A 261 -27.25 1.24 -12.42
C ASP A 261 -26.70 1.27 -10.99
N VAL A 262 -26.57 0.10 -10.33
CA VAL A 262 -25.88 -0.01 -9.04
C VAL A 262 -24.44 0.53 -9.15
N VAL A 263 -23.71 0.10 -10.16
CA VAL A 263 -22.30 0.54 -10.37
C VAL A 263 -22.21 2.04 -10.62
N LEU A 264 -23.10 2.61 -11.42
CA LEU A 264 -22.98 3.99 -11.86
C LEU A 264 -23.63 5.01 -10.93
N ASN A 265 -24.77 4.65 -10.29
CA ASN A 265 -25.67 5.62 -9.68
C ASN A 265 -26.10 5.28 -8.25
N GLN A 266 -26.16 4.01 -7.86
CA GLN A 266 -26.70 3.64 -6.55
C GLN A 266 -25.57 3.50 -5.51
N SER A 267 -25.79 4.10 -4.34
CA SER A 267 -24.87 4.00 -3.21
C SER A 267 -25.59 3.46 -1.97
N SER A 268 -24.88 2.74 -1.16
CA SER A 268 -25.35 2.18 0.11
C SER A 268 -24.27 2.32 1.19
N VAL A 269 -24.50 1.77 2.37
CA VAL A 269 -23.47 1.67 3.41
C VAL A 269 -22.36 0.68 3.05
N ARG A 270 -22.51 -0.07 1.96
CA ARG A 270 -21.58 -1.12 1.50
C ARG A 270 -20.91 -0.82 0.16
N ASN A 271 -21.34 0.20 -0.54
CA ASN A 271 -20.70 0.63 -1.78
C ASN A 271 -21.05 2.08 -2.09
N LEU A 272 -20.14 2.82 -2.64
CA LEU A 272 -20.42 4.04 -3.37
C LEU A 272 -20.47 3.72 -4.87
N SER A 273 -21.42 4.35 -5.57
CA SER A 273 -21.40 4.31 -7.03
C SER A 273 -20.15 5.01 -7.57
N VAL A 274 -19.77 4.72 -8.80
CA VAL A 274 -18.62 5.39 -9.45
C VAL A 274 -18.74 6.91 -9.39
N ARG A 275 -19.94 7.46 -9.61
CA ARG A 275 -20.19 8.91 -9.57
C ARG A 275 -19.99 9.46 -8.17
N ALA A 276 -20.64 8.84 -7.18
CA ALA A 276 -20.51 9.26 -5.79
C ALA A 276 -19.08 9.11 -5.25
N LEU A 277 -18.39 8.04 -5.65
CA LEU A 277 -17.00 7.80 -5.25
C LEU A 277 -16.05 8.85 -5.83
N ALA A 278 -16.24 9.23 -7.11
CA ALA A 278 -15.44 10.28 -7.73
C ALA A 278 -15.68 11.65 -7.06
N GLU A 279 -16.95 12.00 -6.82
CA GLU A 279 -17.33 13.30 -6.24
C GLU A 279 -16.95 13.44 -4.76
N LYS A 280 -17.01 12.35 -3.99
CA LYS A 280 -16.69 12.39 -2.55
C LYS A 280 -15.23 12.14 -2.25
N GLY A 281 -14.56 11.30 -3.04
CA GLY A 281 -13.21 10.84 -2.75
C GLY A 281 -12.12 11.78 -3.25
N PHE A 282 -12.35 12.49 -4.36
CA PHE A 282 -11.41 13.50 -4.84
C PHE A 282 -11.82 14.89 -4.39
N ASP A 283 -10.88 15.64 -3.85
CA ASP A 283 -11.08 17.06 -3.60
C ASP A 283 -11.28 17.80 -4.93
N PRO A 284 -12.36 18.57 -5.13
CA PRO A 284 -12.68 19.17 -6.43
C PRO A 284 -11.71 20.26 -6.88
N HIS A 285 -10.94 20.86 -5.95
CA HIS A 285 -9.98 21.93 -6.23
C HIS A 285 -8.58 21.38 -6.44
N THR A 286 -8.15 20.48 -5.56
CA THR A 286 -6.81 19.91 -5.61
C THR A 286 -6.74 18.70 -6.54
N GLY A 287 -7.79 17.91 -6.65
CA GLY A 287 -7.82 16.64 -7.37
C GLY A 287 -7.23 15.48 -6.56
N ILE A 288 -6.95 15.69 -5.28
CA ILE A 288 -6.30 14.68 -4.45
C ILE A 288 -7.32 13.73 -3.84
N TRP A 289 -7.03 12.44 -3.94
CA TRP A 289 -7.74 11.40 -3.21
C TRP A 289 -7.28 11.39 -1.74
N TRP A 290 -8.17 11.08 -0.81
CA TRP A 290 -7.98 11.22 0.64
C TRP A 290 -7.18 10.11 1.33
N GLU A 291 -6.53 9.22 0.60
CA GLU A 291 -5.66 8.17 1.14
C GLU A 291 -4.16 8.54 1.00
N CYS A 292 -3.28 7.68 1.46
CA CYS A 292 -1.84 7.88 1.29
C CYS A 292 -1.44 7.95 -0.20
N PRO A 293 -0.29 8.55 -0.54
CA PRO A 293 0.10 8.81 -1.93
C PRO A 293 0.08 7.56 -2.82
N GLY A 294 0.59 6.43 -2.32
CA GLY A 294 0.64 5.18 -3.08
C GLY A 294 -0.74 4.67 -3.46
N TYR A 295 -1.67 4.64 -2.52
CA TYR A 295 -3.04 4.21 -2.78
C TYR A 295 -3.81 5.22 -3.62
N SER A 296 -3.61 6.51 -3.40
CA SER A 296 -4.26 7.57 -4.17
C SER A 296 -3.98 7.44 -5.67
N VAL A 297 -2.73 7.30 -6.07
CA VAL A 297 -2.32 7.32 -7.48
C VAL A 297 -2.23 5.93 -8.10
N ASN A 298 -1.56 4.98 -7.40
CA ASN A 298 -1.25 3.67 -8.00
C ASN A 298 -2.40 2.67 -7.91
N VAL A 299 -3.35 2.90 -7.01
CA VAL A 299 -4.54 2.05 -6.87
C VAL A 299 -5.75 2.81 -7.38
N THR A 300 -6.26 3.77 -6.64
CA THR A 300 -7.55 4.39 -6.90
C THR A 300 -7.60 5.13 -8.24
N LEU A 301 -6.69 6.08 -8.46
CA LEU A 301 -6.71 6.87 -9.71
C LEU A 301 -6.42 6.00 -10.94
N LYS A 302 -5.54 5.02 -10.81
CA LYS A 302 -5.27 4.04 -11.86
C LYS A 302 -6.49 3.18 -12.18
N ASP A 303 -7.26 2.76 -11.16
CA ASP A 303 -8.45 1.96 -11.37
C ASP A 303 -9.60 2.79 -11.95
N PHE A 304 -9.71 4.07 -11.59
CA PHE A 304 -10.57 5.01 -12.31
C PHE A 304 -10.19 5.15 -13.79
N ALA A 305 -8.90 5.26 -14.11
CA ALA A 305 -8.42 5.33 -15.50
C ALA A 305 -8.88 4.11 -16.30
N LYS A 306 -8.72 2.91 -15.75
CA LYS A 306 -9.19 1.66 -16.39
C LYS A 306 -10.71 1.64 -16.51
N PHE A 307 -11.42 2.06 -15.47
CA PHE A 307 -12.88 2.09 -15.47
C PHE A 307 -13.45 3.04 -16.52
N VAL A 308 -12.86 4.22 -16.69
CA VAL A 308 -13.27 5.19 -17.73
C VAL A 308 -13.15 4.59 -19.13
N VAL A 309 -12.02 3.90 -19.42
CA VAL A 309 -11.84 3.19 -20.70
C VAL A 309 -12.93 2.16 -20.90
N ARG A 310 -13.19 1.37 -19.85
CA ARG A 310 -14.19 0.30 -19.88
C ARG A 310 -15.61 0.82 -20.01
N ALA A 311 -15.99 1.86 -19.28
CA ALA A 311 -17.31 2.49 -19.37
C ALA A 311 -17.61 3.00 -20.79
N LYS A 312 -16.59 3.56 -21.47
CA LYS A 312 -16.73 4.00 -22.84
C LYS A 312 -16.87 2.82 -23.83
N ALA A 313 -16.06 1.77 -23.65
CA ALA A 313 -16.08 0.61 -24.54
C ALA A 313 -17.33 -0.26 -24.37
N ASP A 314 -17.73 -0.53 -23.14
CA ASP A 314 -18.77 -1.52 -22.82
C ASP A 314 -20.17 -0.89 -22.71
N LEU A 315 -20.25 0.39 -22.29
CA LEU A 315 -21.51 1.09 -22.02
C LEU A 315 -21.75 2.30 -22.93
N GLY A 316 -20.75 2.74 -23.70
CA GLY A 316 -20.84 3.96 -24.52
C GLY A 316 -20.80 5.26 -23.72
N LEU A 317 -20.43 5.23 -22.43
CA LEU A 317 -20.46 6.37 -21.52
C LEU A 317 -19.13 7.13 -21.52
N ASP A 318 -19.20 8.45 -21.58
CA ASP A 318 -18.04 9.33 -21.47
C ASP A 318 -17.94 9.94 -20.07
N LEU A 319 -17.45 9.15 -19.12
CA LEU A 319 -17.33 9.57 -17.71
C LEU A 319 -16.38 10.75 -17.51
N MET A 320 -15.43 10.99 -18.42
CA MET A 320 -14.55 12.16 -18.33
C MET A 320 -15.29 13.47 -18.53
N ASN A 321 -16.31 13.47 -19.41
CA ASN A 321 -17.18 14.63 -19.60
C ASN A 321 -18.24 14.76 -18.50
N GLU A 322 -18.69 13.64 -17.93
CA GLU A 322 -19.71 13.63 -16.91
C GLU A 322 -19.17 13.97 -15.50
N LEU A 323 -17.91 13.67 -15.23
CA LEU A 323 -17.23 13.82 -13.94
C LEU A 323 -15.96 14.67 -14.08
N PRO A 324 -16.08 16.02 -14.17
CA PRO A 324 -14.93 16.92 -14.37
C PRO A 324 -13.83 16.78 -13.30
N VAL A 325 -14.19 16.34 -12.07
CA VAL A 325 -13.23 16.11 -10.98
C VAL A 325 -12.17 15.06 -11.36
N LEU A 326 -12.49 14.10 -12.24
CA LEU A 326 -11.52 13.11 -12.71
C LEU A 326 -10.41 13.77 -13.55
N GLN A 327 -10.72 14.77 -14.39
CA GLN A 327 -9.69 15.50 -15.10
C GLN A 327 -8.79 16.27 -14.15
N THR A 328 -9.36 16.92 -13.12
CA THR A 328 -8.60 17.59 -12.07
C THR A 328 -7.66 16.61 -11.36
N ALA A 329 -8.15 15.40 -11.04
CA ALA A 329 -7.38 14.36 -10.37
C ALA A 329 -6.25 13.80 -11.26
N PHE A 330 -6.51 13.51 -12.52
CA PHE A 330 -5.47 13.05 -13.45
C PHE A 330 -4.37 14.09 -13.63
N ASP A 331 -4.72 15.35 -13.81
CA ASP A 331 -3.75 16.43 -13.97
C ASP A 331 -2.97 16.71 -12.67
N ALA A 332 -3.53 16.39 -11.51
CA ALA A 332 -2.88 16.53 -10.19
C ALA A 332 -1.91 15.40 -9.85
N ALA A 333 -1.89 14.30 -10.58
CA ALA A 333 -1.08 13.14 -10.22
C ALA A 333 0.43 13.43 -10.09
N ASN A 334 0.94 14.46 -10.76
CA ASN A 334 2.35 14.86 -10.64
C ASN A 334 2.63 15.72 -9.41
N GLU A 335 1.61 16.21 -8.69
CA GLU A 335 1.80 16.95 -7.42
C GLU A 335 2.36 16.07 -6.31
N TYR A 336 2.23 14.76 -6.42
CA TYR A 336 2.83 13.79 -5.50
C TYR A 336 4.34 13.58 -5.68
N LEU A 337 4.95 14.10 -6.77
CA LEU A 337 6.30 13.70 -7.16
C LEU A 337 7.39 14.54 -6.51
N PHE A 338 8.48 13.89 -6.13
CA PHE A 338 9.78 14.53 -5.93
C PHE A 338 10.55 14.67 -7.25
N PRO A 339 11.66 15.42 -7.28
CA PRO A 339 12.46 15.63 -8.50
C PRO A 339 13.02 14.36 -9.14
N ASP A 340 13.03 13.21 -8.42
CA ASP A 340 13.38 11.90 -8.98
C ASP A 340 12.26 11.30 -9.85
N GLY A 341 11.08 11.92 -9.91
CA GLY A 341 9.93 11.44 -10.65
C GLY A 341 9.12 10.35 -9.93
N TYR A 342 9.41 10.10 -8.65
CA TYR A 342 8.67 9.17 -7.80
C TYR A 342 7.85 9.91 -6.75
N GLN A 343 6.76 9.30 -6.32
CA GLN A 343 5.85 9.85 -5.30
C GLN A 343 6.53 10.00 -3.94
N ILE A 344 6.08 10.97 -3.13
CA ILE A 344 6.37 11.06 -1.69
C ILE A 344 5.96 9.77 -0.98
N GLY A 345 6.67 9.38 0.08
CA GLY A 345 6.67 8.03 0.65
C GLY A 345 5.77 7.81 1.85
N PHE A 346 4.89 8.75 2.22
CA PHE A 346 4.11 8.68 3.45
C PHE A 346 3.07 7.56 3.50
N GLY A 347 2.85 7.03 4.70
CA GLY A 347 1.90 5.95 4.96
C GLY A 347 2.27 4.65 4.23
N ASP A 348 1.26 3.86 3.85
CA ASP A 348 1.46 2.59 3.13
C ASP A 348 1.89 2.80 1.67
N THR A 349 2.87 3.68 1.46
CA THR A 349 3.35 4.04 0.12
C THR A 349 4.67 3.37 -0.21
N HIS A 350 4.71 2.68 -1.36
CA HIS A 350 5.94 2.36 -2.04
C HIS A 350 6.15 3.39 -3.16
N PRO A 351 7.08 4.34 -3.01
CA PRO A 351 7.27 5.39 -4.00
C PRO A 351 7.47 4.84 -5.40
N SER A 352 6.68 5.30 -6.34
CA SER A 352 6.72 4.89 -7.75
C SER A 352 6.39 6.06 -8.67
N ALA A 353 6.69 5.94 -9.95
CA ALA A 353 6.28 6.91 -10.95
C ALA A 353 4.76 6.86 -11.16
N VAL A 354 4.20 7.93 -11.72
CA VAL A 354 2.78 7.97 -12.09
C VAL A 354 2.49 6.85 -13.10
N PRO A 355 1.47 6.01 -12.88
CA PRO A 355 1.13 4.92 -13.80
C PRO A 355 0.79 5.43 -15.21
N LYS A 356 1.21 4.67 -16.23
CA LYS A 356 0.94 5.03 -17.65
C LYS A 356 -0.55 5.18 -17.95
N GLU A 357 -1.40 4.41 -17.28
CA GLU A 357 -2.85 4.48 -17.39
C GLU A 357 -3.37 5.86 -16.93
N VAL A 358 -2.77 6.43 -15.89
CA VAL A 358 -3.09 7.77 -15.37
C VAL A 358 -2.54 8.84 -16.32
N VAL A 359 -1.28 8.71 -16.76
CA VAL A 359 -0.63 9.64 -17.70
C VAL A 359 -1.43 9.78 -19.00
N ALA A 360 -2.06 8.70 -19.47
CA ALA A 360 -2.87 8.70 -20.68
C ALA A 360 -4.09 9.65 -20.63
N PHE A 361 -4.55 10.02 -19.42
CA PHE A 361 -5.68 10.94 -19.22
C PHE A 361 -5.25 12.36 -18.83
N GLN A 362 -3.97 12.61 -18.59
CA GLN A 362 -3.48 13.96 -18.29
C GLN A 362 -3.59 14.86 -19.52
N LYS A 363 -4.20 16.02 -19.35
CA LYS A 363 -4.25 17.08 -20.38
C LYS A 363 -3.31 18.23 -20.05
N ASN A 364 -3.29 18.62 -18.77
CA ASN A 364 -2.46 19.70 -18.25
C ASN A 364 -1.83 19.24 -16.92
N PRO A 365 -0.84 18.33 -16.97
CA PRO A 365 -0.25 17.79 -15.75
C PRO A 365 0.35 18.91 -14.89
N ARG A 366 -0.07 18.97 -13.63
CA ARG A 366 0.38 19.98 -12.67
C ARG A 366 1.56 19.45 -11.87
N CYS A 367 2.55 20.30 -11.65
CA CYS A 367 3.67 20.05 -10.75
C CYS A 367 4.12 21.40 -10.16
N SER A 368 3.44 21.83 -9.12
CA SER A 368 3.59 23.15 -8.52
C SER A 368 4.86 23.25 -7.68
N PRO A 369 5.55 24.42 -7.62
CA PRO A 369 6.66 24.60 -6.68
C PRO A 369 6.25 24.37 -5.24
N PHE A 370 5.04 24.80 -4.86
CA PHE A 370 4.42 24.50 -3.58
C PHE A 370 3.02 23.93 -3.80
N PHE A 371 2.72 22.83 -3.13
CA PHE A 371 1.40 22.21 -3.18
C PHE A 371 0.96 21.74 -1.80
N TYR A 372 -0.30 21.95 -1.44
CA TYR A 372 -0.91 21.50 -0.20
C TYR A 372 -2.23 20.77 -0.46
N ALA A 373 -2.35 19.57 0.07
CA ALA A 373 -3.55 18.73 0.04
C ALA A 373 -4.21 18.68 1.42
N PRO A 374 -5.17 19.56 1.73
CA PRO A 374 -5.79 19.61 3.05
C PRO A 374 -6.60 18.35 3.39
N ASN A 375 -7.24 17.73 2.40
CA ASN A 375 -8.06 16.53 2.54
C ASN A 375 -7.27 15.23 2.77
N ALA A 376 -5.94 15.27 2.58
CA ALA A 376 -5.02 14.16 2.84
C ALA A 376 -3.86 14.56 3.76
N SER A 377 -3.86 15.81 4.22
CA SER A 377 -2.90 16.38 5.19
C SER A 377 -1.44 16.16 4.82
N TRP A 378 -1.08 16.50 3.57
CA TRP A 378 0.32 16.54 3.15
C TRP A 378 0.59 17.78 2.29
N LEU A 379 1.84 18.20 2.27
CA LEU A 379 2.33 19.25 1.40
C LEU A 379 3.70 18.89 0.82
N VAL A 380 4.02 19.49 -0.33
CA VAL A 380 5.33 19.39 -0.98
C VAL A 380 5.78 20.79 -1.38
N ALA A 381 7.05 21.11 -1.11
CA ALA A 381 7.73 22.28 -1.66
C ALA A 381 8.97 21.80 -2.43
N ARG A 382 9.13 22.28 -3.66
CA ARG A 382 10.22 21.87 -4.55
C ARG A 382 10.78 23.05 -5.36
N SER A 383 12.09 23.05 -5.55
CA SER A 383 12.76 24.11 -6.31
C SER A 383 12.65 23.92 -7.83
N GLY A 384 12.21 22.75 -8.26
CA GLY A 384 12.04 22.32 -9.64
C GLY A 384 12.01 20.80 -9.73
N MET A 385 12.18 20.25 -10.92
CA MET A 385 12.11 18.82 -11.22
C MET A 385 13.40 18.29 -11.85
N ASP A 386 14.52 19.02 -11.75
CA ASP A 386 15.84 18.47 -12.11
C ASP A 386 16.30 17.53 -11.01
N ARG A 387 16.47 16.27 -11.36
CA ARG A 387 16.82 15.20 -10.43
C ARG A 387 18.06 15.48 -9.59
N THR A 388 19.09 16.06 -10.18
CA THR A 388 20.40 16.24 -9.53
C THR A 388 20.50 17.58 -8.82
N ASN A 389 19.94 18.62 -9.43
CA ASN A 389 20.15 20.00 -9.02
C ASN A 389 19.02 20.57 -8.16
N ASP A 390 17.84 19.98 -8.21
CA ASP A 390 16.71 20.47 -7.43
C ASP A 390 16.59 19.81 -6.06
N VAL A 391 15.97 20.54 -5.16
CA VAL A 391 15.69 20.10 -3.79
C VAL A 391 14.20 20.18 -3.52
N ALA A 392 13.75 19.32 -2.62
CA ALA A 392 12.37 19.33 -2.17
C ALA A 392 12.27 18.87 -0.71
N PHE A 393 11.19 19.27 -0.07
CA PHE A 393 10.73 18.66 1.16
C PHE A 393 9.24 18.37 1.08
N ALA A 394 8.80 17.39 1.84
CA ALA A 394 7.39 17.11 2.04
C ALA A 394 7.07 17.00 3.53
N LEU A 395 5.88 17.44 3.92
CA LEU A 395 5.33 17.26 5.25
C LEU A 395 4.01 16.48 5.15
N ASN A 396 3.78 15.62 6.12
CA ASN A 396 2.54 14.86 6.22
C ASN A 396 2.10 14.73 7.69
N ALA A 397 0.79 14.69 7.90
CA ALA A 397 0.20 14.15 9.13
C ALA A 397 -0.90 13.15 8.78
N SER A 398 -1.36 12.41 9.79
CA SER A 398 -2.24 11.26 9.61
C SER A 398 -3.68 11.65 9.31
N LEU A 399 -4.05 11.76 8.05
CA LEU A 399 -5.45 11.91 7.63
C LEU A 399 -5.77 10.96 6.46
N GLY A 400 -6.82 10.17 6.62
CA GLY A 400 -7.30 9.22 5.61
C GLY A 400 -6.92 7.78 5.88
N ASN A 401 -7.15 6.92 4.87
CA ASN A 401 -6.80 5.51 4.95
C ASN A 401 -5.31 5.27 4.63
N HIS A 402 -4.80 4.15 5.10
CA HIS A 402 -3.42 3.73 4.85
C HIS A 402 -2.37 4.70 5.40
N MET A 403 -2.72 5.44 6.44
CA MET A 403 -1.82 6.38 7.09
C MET A 403 -1.20 5.78 8.35
N HIS A 404 -0.05 6.32 8.75
CA HIS A 404 0.72 5.90 9.92
C HIS A 404 0.56 6.89 11.08
N ALA A 405 0.96 6.46 12.28
CA ALA A 405 1.11 7.34 13.43
C ALA A 405 2.42 8.13 13.31
N ASN A 406 2.46 9.10 12.41
CA ASN A 406 3.68 9.77 11.98
C ASN A 406 3.82 11.24 12.47
N GLY A 407 2.85 11.77 13.23
CA GLY A 407 2.90 13.16 13.67
C GLY A 407 3.02 14.13 12.50
N ILE A 408 3.85 15.16 12.63
CA ILE A 408 4.25 15.99 11.47
C ILE A 408 5.54 15.42 10.90
N SER A 409 5.43 14.41 10.03
CA SER A 409 6.60 13.77 9.42
C SER A 409 7.20 14.59 8.28
N LEU A 410 8.50 14.44 8.06
CA LEU A 410 9.30 15.14 7.06
C LEU A 410 9.99 14.15 6.13
N GLU A 411 9.94 14.39 4.82
CA GLU A 411 10.87 13.83 3.85
C GLU A 411 11.72 14.94 3.22
N LEU A 412 13.00 14.66 2.95
CA LEU A 412 13.93 15.56 2.27
C LEU A 412 14.53 14.90 1.03
N TYR A 413 14.56 15.67 -0.05
CA TYR A 413 15.19 15.31 -1.31
C TYR A 413 16.27 16.32 -1.70
N ALA A 414 17.48 15.84 -1.99
CA ALA A 414 18.58 16.63 -2.52
C ALA A 414 19.63 15.74 -3.20
N ARG A 415 20.41 16.31 -4.11
CA ARG A 415 21.53 15.63 -4.78
C ARG A 415 21.13 14.34 -5.51
N GLY A 416 19.92 14.25 -6.01
CA GLY A 416 19.42 13.08 -6.72
C GLY A 416 18.86 11.98 -5.81
N TYR A 417 18.78 12.19 -4.50
CA TYR A 417 18.39 11.18 -3.51
C TYR A 417 17.38 11.71 -2.49
N ARG A 418 16.54 10.82 -1.97
CA ARG A 418 15.74 11.04 -0.77
C ARG A 418 16.61 10.81 0.44
N LEU A 419 17.21 11.86 0.94
CA LEU A 419 18.20 11.75 2.01
C LEU A 419 17.58 11.49 3.37
N ALA A 420 16.43 12.11 3.64
CA ALA A 420 15.64 11.83 4.84
C ALA A 420 14.27 11.27 4.40
N PRO A 421 14.19 9.97 4.09
CA PRO A 421 12.98 9.36 3.59
C PRO A 421 12.00 8.97 4.70
N ASP A 422 10.76 8.67 4.32
CA ASP A 422 9.86 7.87 5.14
C ASP A 422 10.33 6.41 5.18
N ALA A 423 10.08 5.69 6.27
CA ALA A 423 10.58 4.34 6.46
C ALA A 423 9.87 3.29 5.58
N GLY A 424 8.65 3.58 5.12
CA GLY A 424 7.82 2.65 4.34
C GLY A 424 6.93 1.77 5.21
N VAL A 425 6.57 0.60 4.70
CA VAL A 425 5.58 -0.32 5.31
C VAL A 425 6.20 -1.58 5.94
N GLY A 426 7.49 -1.71 5.91
CA GLY A 426 8.19 -2.90 6.39
C GLY A 426 8.13 -4.10 5.46
N TRP A 427 8.96 -5.10 5.74
CA TRP A 427 9.18 -6.25 4.87
C TRP A 427 8.07 -7.28 4.94
N SER A 428 7.33 -7.28 6.04
CA SER A 428 6.20 -8.19 6.28
C SER A 428 4.85 -7.58 5.90
N LEU A 429 4.85 -6.32 5.45
CA LEU A 429 3.64 -5.55 5.21
C LEU A 429 2.68 -5.65 6.41
N TYR A 430 1.40 -5.76 6.18
CA TYR A 430 0.37 -5.80 7.23
C TYR A 430 0.38 -7.08 8.08
N SER A 431 1.16 -8.10 7.73
CA SER A 431 1.17 -9.40 8.42
C SER A 431 2.23 -9.53 9.50
N GLY A 432 3.20 -8.61 9.56
CA GLY A 432 4.31 -8.64 10.50
C GLY A 432 4.15 -7.73 11.70
N ASP A 433 4.79 -8.11 12.80
CA ASP A 433 4.86 -7.25 13.99
C ASP A 433 5.65 -5.98 13.69
N ASP A 434 6.66 -6.04 12.80
CA ASP A 434 7.47 -4.91 12.38
C ASP A 434 6.64 -3.77 11.77
N TYR A 435 5.60 -4.08 10.95
CA TYR A 435 4.69 -3.06 10.47
C TYR A 435 3.96 -2.36 11.62
N ARG A 436 3.28 -3.13 12.46
CA ARG A 436 2.44 -2.60 13.54
C ARG A 436 3.25 -1.91 14.64
N GLU A 437 4.41 -2.47 15.01
CA GLU A 437 5.18 -2.01 16.16
C GLU A 437 6.22 -0.96 15.83
N TYR A 438 6.66 -0.86 14.56
CA TYR A 438 7.70 0.09 14.18
C TYR A 438 7.29 0.95 12.99
N TYR A 439 7.13 0.37 11.77
CA TYR A 439 6.99 1.15 10.54
C TYR A 439 5.78 2.09 10.54
N SER A 440 4.69 1.73 11.20
CA SER A 440 3.51 2.58 11.34
C SER A 440 3.52 3.49 12.58
N GLN A 441 4.64 3.60 13.30
CA GLN A 441 4.75 4.30 14.57
C GLN A 441 5.74 5.47 14.53
N PHE A 442 5.59 6.45 15.45
CA PHE A 442 6.41 7.66 15.52
C PHE A 442 7.92 7.45 15.34
N PRO A 443 8.57 6.46 16.00
CA PRO A 443 10.01 6.31 15.91
C PRO A 443 10.54 5.93 14.53
N ALA A 444 9.69 5.54 13.58
CA ALA A 444 10.07 5.26 12.20
C ALA A 444 10.06 6.50 11.29
N HIS A 445 9.54 7.61 11.79
CA HIS A 445 9.31 8.82 11.00
C HIS A 445 10.18 10.00 11.47
N ASN A 446 10.38 10.97 10.59
CA ASN A 446 11.14 12.20 10.89
C ASN A 446 10.22 13.22 11.56
N THR A 447 9.96 13.04 12.86
CA THR A 447 8.98 13.81 13.63
C THR A 447 9.38 13.93 15.11
N VAL A 448 8.52 14.50 15.95
CA VAL A 448 8.70 14.55 17.41
C VAL A 448 7.69 13.66 18.11
N MET A 449 8.20 12.67 18.83
CA MET A 449 7.43 11.82 19.74
C MET A 449 7.49 12.40 21.16
N VAL A 450 6.37 12.40 21.87
CA VAL A 450 6.25 12.96 23.23
C VAL A 450 6.07 11.83 24.24
N ASN A 451 6.84 11.88 25.34
CA ASN A 451 6.79 10.92 26.45
C ASN A 451 6.88 9.43 25.99
N SER A 452 7.61 9.17 24.91
CA SER A 452 7.74 7.82 24.32
C SER A 452 6.40 7.16 24.00
N ARG A 453 5.37 7.93 23.65
CA ARG A 453 4.04 7.43 23.30
C ARG A 453 3.81 7.44 21.80
N SER A 454 3.28 6.33 21.28
CA SER A 454 2.96 6.12 19.86
C SER A 454 1.79 5.15 19.73
N THR A 455 0.59 5.57 20.10
CA THR A 455 -0.56 4.67 20.25
C THR A 455 -1.85 5.23 19.68
N TYR A 456 -1.82 5.98 18.59
CA TYR A 456 -3.07 6.31 17.92
C TYR A 456 -3.33 5.40 16.72
N GLN A 457 -4.57 5.40 16.27
CA GLN A 457 -5.04 4.50 15.24
C GLN A 457 -4.29 4.73 13.92
N VAL A 458 -3.70 3.67 13.40
CA VAL A 458 -3.13 3.59 12.06
C VAL A 458 -4.15 3.06 11.07
N MET A 459 -3.85 3.06 9.78
CA MET A 459 -4.71 2.62 8.67
C MET A 459 -5.90 3.52 8.38
N LYS A 460 -6.64 3.99 9.39
CA LYS A 460 -7.79 4.86 9.25
C LYS A 460 -7.67 5.97 10.29
N SER A 461 -6.95 7.02 9.95
CA SER A 461 -6.57 8.09 10.87
C SER A 461 -7.26 9.41 10.54
N TYR A 462 -7.52 10.21 11.57
CA TYR A 462 -8.22 11.49 11.48
C TYR A 462 -7.47 12.59 12.22
N HIS A 463 -6.15 12.63 12.09
CA HIS A 463 -5.28 13.59 12.77
C HIS A 463 -4.50 14.46 11.77
N PRO A 464 -5.18 15.46 11.15
CA PRO A 464 -4.52 16.37 10.21
C PRO A 464 -3.68 17.43 10.91
N PHE A 465 -2.71 17.98 10.19
CA PHE A 465 -2.15 19.27 10.51
C PHE A 465 -2.95 20.39 9.81
N THR A 466 -2.79 21.62 10.30
CA THR A 466 -3.26 22.84 9.63
C THR A 466 -2.08 23.61 9.09
N LEU A 467 -2.15 24.04 7.84
CA LEU A 467 -1.18 24.97 7.24
C LEU A 467 -1.41 26.36 7.87
N ALA A 468 -0.41 26.86 8.60
CA ALA A 468 -0.50 28.14 9.29
C ALA A 468 0.02 29.29 8.43
N ASP A 469 1.11 29.06 7.69
CA ASP A 469 1.72 30.06 6.81
C ASP A 469 2.66 29.35 5.80
N HIS A 470 2.91 29.93 4.64
CA HIS A 470 3.80 29.36 3.63
C HIS A 470 4.34 30.38 2.63
N GLY A 471 5.39 29.98 1.93
CA GLY A 471 5.88 30.58 0.69
C GLY A 471 6.28 29.45 -0.27
N ASP A 472 6.88 29.77 -1.40
CA ASP A 472 7.25 28.77 -2.39
C ASP A 472 8.31 27.76 -1.89
N ASN A 473 9.11 28.17 -0.92
CA ASN A 473 10.24 27.38 -0.39
C ASN A 473 10.17 27.08 1.11
N TRP A 474 9.04 27.36 1.74
CA TRP A 474 8.86 27.10 3.17
C TRP A 474 7.38 26.91 3.53
N ALA A 475 7.14 26.20 4.62
CA ALA A 475 5.82 26.04 5.21
C ALA A 475 5.90 25.97 6.73
N THR A 476 4.90 26.52 7.41
CA THR A 476 4.63 26.35 8.84
C THR A 476 3.32 25.64 9.02
N VAL A 477 3.35 24.51 9.74
CA VAL A 477 2.16 23.72 10.06
C VAL A 477 1.98 23.58 11.56
N ARG A 478 0.72 23.41 12.00
CA ARG A 478 0.34 23.18 13.39
C ARG A 478 -0.40 21.87 13.52
N PHE A 479 -0.13 21.18 14.62
CA PHE A 479 -0.67 19.84 14.87
C PHE A 479 -0.98 19.65 16.35
N ARG A 480 -2.08 18.97 16.64
CA ARG A 480 -2.38 18.48 17.98
C ARG A 480 -2.06 17.01 18.03
N GLU A 481 -0.98 16.66 18.73
CA GLU A 481 -0.51 15.28 18.84
C GLU A 481 -1.51 14.46 19.69
N PRO A 482 -2.09 13.37 19.16
CA PRO A 482 -3.23 12.72 19.82
C PRO A 482 -2.88 11.82 21.01
N CYS A 483 -1.61 11.33 21.12
CA CYS A 483 -1.23 10.43 22.21
C CYS A 483 -1.13 11.15 23.57
N THR A 484 -0.64 12.37 23.56
CA THR A 484 -0.36 13.16 24.78
C THR A 484 -1.13 14.47 24.82
N GLY A 485 -1.75 14.85 23.72
CA GLY A 485 -2.39 16.13 23.56
C GLY A 485 -1.39 17.29 23.45
N ALA A 486 -0.15 17.03 23.03
CA ALA A 486 0.83 18.08 22.85
C ALA A 486 0.49 19.00 21.67
N ASP A 487 0.69 20.32 21.87
CA ASP A 487 0.68 21.27 20.78
C ASP A 487 2.02 21.21 20.06
N GLN A 488 1.99 21.03 18.75
CA GLN A 488 3.18 20.98 17.90
C GLN A 488 3.09 22.00 16.77
N GLN A 489 4.22 22.60 16.43
CA GLN A 489 4.38 23.47 15.26
C GLN A 489 5.72 23.14 14.60
N ARG A 490 5.68 22.97 13.27
CA ARG A 490 6.88 22.73 12.46
C ARG A 490 6.96 23.75 11.35
N THR A 491 8.14 24.34 11.17
CA THR A 491 8.47 25.21 10.03
C THR A 491 9.64 24.61 9.30
N VAL A 492 9.45 24.28 8.04
CA VAL A 492 10.53 23.76 7.18
C VAL A 492 10.74 24.72 6.01
N ARG A 493 12.01 24.95 5.69
CA ARG A 493 12.42 25.79 4.56
C ARG A 493 13.59 25.15 3.82
N TYR A 494 13.62 25.23 2.50
CA TYR A 494 14.87 25.09 1.76
C TYR A 494 15.42 26.45 1.33
N VAL A 495 16.75 26.55 1.31
CA VAL A 495 17.50 27.66 0.70
C VAL A 495 18.30 27.08 -0.43
N LYS A 496 18.14 27.64 -1.63
CA LYS A 496 18.85 27.20 -2.83
C LYS A 496 19.27 28.40 -3.66
N ASP A 497 20.54 28.43 -4.04
CA ASP A 497 21.12 29.40 -4.97
C ASP A 497 22.27 28.78 -5.75
N ALA A 498 23.08 29.60 -6.45
CA ALA A 498 24.18 29.12 -7.25
C ALA A 498 25.32 28.48 -6.44
N GLU A 499 25.38 28.71 -5.12
CA GLU A 499 26.39 28.14 -4.24
C GLU A 499 25.98 26.75 -3.72
N GLY A 500 24.72 26.35 -3.88
CA GLY A 500 24.16 25.09 -3.44
C GLY A 500 22.89 25.25 -2.62
N SER A 501 22.56 24.23 -1.81
CA SER A 501 21.32 24.21 -1.05
C SER A 501 21.50 23.63 0.34
N TYR A 502 20.62 24.05 1.25
CA TYR A 502 20.44 23.48 2.58
C TYR A 502 18.99 23.64 3.04
N PHE A 503 18.61 22.89 4.08
CA PHE A 503 17.29 22.97 4.69
C PHE A 503 17.39 23.53 6.10
N VAL A 504 16.30 24.17 6.55
CA VAL A 504 16.11 24.61 7.92
C VAL A 504 14.83 24.00 8.45
N ASP A 505 14.89 23.41 9.63
CA ASP A 505 13.76 22.84 10.35
C ASP A 505 13.66 23.44 11.75
N VAL A 506 12.51 23.98 12.07
CA VAL A 506 12.18 24.52 13.38
C VAL A 506 10.98 23.74 13.91
N PHE A 507 11.18 22.94 14.97
CA PHE A 507 10.12 22.14 15.56
C PHE A 507 9.86 22.59 17.01
N ARG A 508 8.63 23.00 17.30
CA ARG A 508 8.13 23.37 18.61
C ARG A 508 7.16 22.31 19.12
N SER A 509 7.25 21.93 20.39
CA SER A 509 6.35 20.95 20.99
C SER A 509 6.20 21.22 22.50
N ARG A 510 4.97 21.14 23.03
CA ARG A 510 4.68 21.25 24.46
C ARG A 510 3.39 20.53 24.80
N ILE A 511 3.30 20.01 26.02
CA ILE A 511 2.02 19.58 26.60
C ILE A 511 1.38 20.84 27.27
N PRO A 512 0.15 21.23 26.94
CA PRO A 512 -0.54 22.30 27.61
C PRO A 512 -0.68 22.04 29.12
N GLN A 513 -0.54 23.08 29.93
CA GLN A 513 -0.57 22.95 31.40
C GLN A 513 -1.85 22.36 32.00
N GLU A 514 -2.93 22.28 31.24
CA GLU A 514 -4.22 21.72 31.67
C GLU A 514 -4.20 20.19 31.81
N THR A 515 -3.16 19.48 31.32
CA THR A 515 -3.10 18.02 31.28
C THR A 515 -2.35 17.34 32.44
N GLY A 516 -1.82 18.09 33.41
CA GLY A 516 -1.25 17.57 34.67
C GLY A 516 0.28 17.62 34.80
N ASN A 517 0.79 17.32 36.01
CA ASN A 517 2.21 17.39 36.40
C ASN A 517 3.01 16.11 36.03
N SER A 518 2.77 15.49 34.88
CA SER A 518 3.57 14.33 34.48
C SER A 518 4.95 14.73 33.96
N PRO A 519 5.98 13.92 34.14
CA PRO A 519 7.25 14.16 33.47
C PRO A 519 7.04 14.40 31.97
N GLU A 520 7.71 15.38 31.41
CA GLU A 520 7.57 15.78 30.02
C GLU A 520 8.93 15.68 29.35
N TRP A 521 8.99 14.99 28.24
CA TRP A 521 10.13 14.98 27.32
C TRP A 521 9.65 14.85 25.88
N HIS A 522 10.43 15.43 24.98
CA HIS A 522 10.17 15.43 23.54
C HIS A 522 11.37 14.86 22.82
N ASP A 523 11.16 13.84 21.99
CA ASP A 523 12.18 13.17 21.21
C ASP A 523 12.02 13.53 19.73
N TYR A 524 12.93 14.34 19.19
CA TYR A 524 13.02 14.64 17.77
C TYR A 524 13.80 13.53 17.07
N TYR A 525 13.15 12.82 16.14
CA TYR A 525 13.73 11.77 15.31
C TYR A 525 14.09 12.31 13.94
N TYR A 526 15.31 12.05 13.49
CA TYR A 526 15.77 12.37 12.15
C TYR A 526 16.55 11.18 11.57
N HIS A 527 15.93 10.47 10.64
CA HIS A 527 16.53 9.39 9.85
C HIS A 527 17.16 9.99 8.60
N ASN A 528 18.37 9.53 8.28
CA ASN A 528 19.00 9.89 7.02
C ASN A 528 19.68 8.66 6.43
N LEU A 529 19.64 8.52 5.11
CA LEU A 529 20.42 7.47 4.43
C LEU A 529 21.91 7.65 4.73
N GLY A 530 22.58 6.55 5.04
CA GLY A 530 23.99 6.57 5.36
C GLY A 530 24.49 5.21 5.82
N ASP A 531 25.81 5.01 5.70
CA ASP A 531 26.51 3.86 6.27
C ASP A 531 26.97 4.13 7.71
N SER A 532 27.01 5.41 8.08
CA SER A 532 27.43 5.83 9.43
C SER A 532 26.84 7.15 9.85
N LEU A 533 26.73 7.33 11.17
CA LEU A 533 26.42 8.58 11.84
C LEU A 533 27.48 8.89 12.89
N SER A 534 28.08 10.08 12.81
CA SER A 534 28.98 10.60 13.81
C SER A 534 28.45 11.89 14.42
N LEU A 535 28.72 12.11 15.70
CA LEU A 535 28.42 13.36 16.42
C LEU A 535 29.74 14.05 16.77
N ASN A 536 29.77 15.39 16.79
CA ASN A 536 30.92 16.14 17.24
C ASN A 536 31.10 16.01 18.77
N GLY A 537 32.18 15.39 19.19
CA GLY A 537 32.50 15.13 20.60
C GLY A 537 32.37 13.64 21.02
N PRO A 538 32.77 13.34 22.25
CA PRO A 538 32.71 11.98 22.78
C PRO A 538 31.30 11.50 22.98
N VAL A 539 31.10 10.20 22.80
CA VAL A 539 29.81 9.51 22.99
C VAL A 539 29.96 8.36 23.97
N LYS A 540 28.88 8.05 24.70
CA LYS A 540 28.80 6.90 25.61
C LYS A 540 27.48 6.16 25.39
N PRO A 541 27.39 4.86 25.73
CA PRO A 541 26.14 4.11 25.68
C PRO A 541 25.04 4.76 26.50
N THR A 542 23.77 4.64 26.03
CA THR A 542 22.61 5.20 26.72
C THR A 542 21.39 4.30 26.59
N ASP A 543 20.51 4.33 27.59
CA ASP A 543 19.19 3.70 27.61
C ASP A 543 18.03 4.71 27.55
N LYS A 544 18.30 5.99 27.36
CA LYS A 544 17.29 7.07 27.37
C LYS A 544 16.14 6.87 26.39
N ILE A 545 16.38 6.26 25.25
CA ILE A 545 15.33 5.87 24.29
C ILE A 545 15.05 4.38 24.40
N ALA A 546 14.68 3.94 25.58
CA ALA A 546 14.22 2.60 25.86
C ALA A 546 12.68 2.57 25.93
N PHE A 547 12.12 1.37 25.85
CA PHE A 547 10.70 1.14 26.04
C PHE A 547 10.25 1.63 27.45
N VAL A 548 9.16 2.37 27.51
CA VAL A 548 8.67 2.88 28.81
C VAL A 548 7.17 2.65 28.85
N GLU A 549 6.24 2.55 28.51
CA GLU A 549 4.83 2.42 28.93
C GLU A 549 3.80 2.37 27.80
N SER A 550 4.23 2.39 26.54
CA SER A 550 3.29 2.50 25.43
C SER A 550 2.53 1.22 25.09
N GLY A 551 2.88 0.07 25.68
CA GLY A 551 2.36 -1.23 25.28
C GLY A 551 2.85 -1.67 23.89
N LEU A 552 3.63 -0.85 23.20
CA LEU A 552 4.25 -1.13 21.90
C LEU A 552 5.77 -1.23 22.07
N TYR A 553 6.36 -2.15 21.35
CA TYR A 553 7.82 -2.39 21.41
C TYR A 553 8.60 -1.53 20.39
N CYS A 554 8.04 -0.43 19.91
CA CYS A 554 8.61 0.37 18.83
C CYS A 554 10.06 0.84 19.08
N LEU A 555 10.42 1.19 20.31
CA LEU A 555 11.78 1.61 20.65
C LEU A 555 12.77 0.45 20.76
N SER A 556 12.31 -0.81 20.86
CA SER A 556 13.18 -1.98 20.84
C SER A 556 13.76 -2.27 19.47
N TYR A 557 13.15 -1.75 18.41
CA TYR A 557 13.66 -1.85 17.04
C TYR A 557 14.86 -0.94 16.77
N ILE A 558 15.09 0.07 17.63
CA ILE A 558 16.23 0.97 17.54
C ILE A 558 17.39 0.42 18.38
N SER A 559 18.56 0.27 17.76
CA SER A 559 19.75 -0.34 18.36
C SER A 559 20.94 0.62 18.38
N GLU A 560 22.05 0.20 18.97
CA GLU A 560 23.34 0.93 18.98
C GLU A 560 23.20 2.38 19.46
N LYS A 561 22.58 2.57 20.62
CA LYS A 561 22.25 3.88 21.16
C LYS A 561 23.42 4.46 21.94
N PHE A 562 23.93 5.61 21.47
CA PHE A 562 25.02 6.33 22.12
C PHE A 562 24.67 7.80 22.24
N GLU A 563 24.71 8.34 23.46
CA GLU A 563 24.53 9.76 23.71
C GLU A 563 25.83 10.53 23.66
N ARG A 564 25.80 11.74 23.10
CA ARG A 564 26.92 12.69 23.14
C ARG A 564 27.02 13.33 24.53
N GLU A 565 28.23 13.52 25.01
CA GLU A 565 28.48 14.25 26.25
C GLU A 565 28.29 15.77 26.03
N GLY A 566 27.56 16.40 26.95
CA GLY A 566 27.26 17.83 26.94
C GLY A 566 26.02 18.20 26.10
N SER A 567 25.38 19.31 26.47
CA SER A 567 24.13 19.82 25.92
C SER A 567 24.30 21.00 24.93
N GLY A 568 25.54 21.41 24.63
CA GLY A 568 25.83 22.45 23.63
C GLY A 568 25.47 22.05 22.20
N ASP A 569 25.60 22.97 21.26
CA ASP A 569 25.31 22.74 19.84
C ASP A 569 25.97 21.50 19.30
N CYS A 570 25.25 20.77 18.45
CA CYS A 570 25.67 19.50 17.89
C CYS A 570 25.79 19.57 16.37
N VAL A 571 26.81 18.92 15.84
CA VAL A 571 26.92 18.62 14.42
C VAL A 571 26.88 17.10 14.26
N ALA A 572 25.81 16.61 13.68
CA ALA A 572 25.67 15.22 13.27
C ALA A 572 26.04 15.09 11.80
N THR A 573 26.87 14.10 11.48
CA THR A 573 27.32 13.84 10.11
C THR A 573 26.94 12.43 9.71
N PHE A 574 26.12 12.34 8.67
CA PHE A 574 25.74 11.09 8.00
C PHE A 574 26.59 10.96 6.74
N ASP A 575 27.31 9.87 6.64
CA ASP A 575 28.13 9.53 5.48
C ASP A 575 27.56 8.30 4.78
N TRP A 576 27.40 8.38 3.47
CA TRP A 576 26.87 7.32 2.62
C TRP A 576 27.76 7.11 1.40
N ALA A 577 28.44 5.96 1.34
CA ALA A 577 29.28 5.60 0.22
C ALA A 577 28.42 5.21 -0.99
N ARG A 578 28.62 5.90 -2.11
CA ARG A 578 27.93 5.60 -3.38
C ARG A 578 28.97 5.40 -4.47
N PRO A 579 28.64 4.63 -5.54
CA PRO A 579 29.55 4.43 -6.66
C PRO A 579 30.00 5.74 -7.33
N GLU A 580 29.11 6.74 -7.35
CA GLU A 580 29.34 8.06 -7.95
C GLU A 580 30.11 9.02 -7.03
N GLY A 581 30.41 8.61 -5.81
CA GLY A 581 31.05 9.42 -4.77
C GLY A 581 30.22 9.53 -3.50
N ASN A 582 30.87 9.83 -2.40
CA ASN A 582 30.20 9.90 -1.11
C ASN A 582 29.14 11.00 -1.07
N VAL A 583 27.96 10.63 -0.57
CA VAL A 583 26.88 11.55 -0.22
C VAL A 583 26.97 11.79 1.28
N ARG A 584 27.04 13.06 1.66
CA ARG A 584 27.14 13.47 3.06
C ARG A 584 26.00 14.42 3.40
N MET A 585 25.35 14.19 4.53
CA MET A 585 24.43 15.14 5.15
C MET A 585 25.03 15.59 6.49
N ARG A 586 25.21 16.90 6.66
CA ARG A 586 25.54 17.49 7.96
C ARG A 586 24.31 18.14 8.55
N VAL A 587 24.00 17.80 9.79
CA VAL A 587 22.88 18.36 10.54
C VAL A 587 23.45 19.14 11.72
N PHE A 588 23.34 20.46 11.64
CA PHE A 588 23.68 21.38 12.73
C PHE A 588 22.45 21.57 13.58
N MET A 589 22.54 21.31 14.88
CA MET A 589 21.40 21.47 15.81
C MET A 589 21.81 22.28 17.04
N ASN A 590 20.87 23.11 17.49
CA ASN A 590 21.07 23.90 18.69
C ASN A 590 21.12 23.05 19.96
N GLY A 591 22.00 23.42 20.87
CA GLY A 591 22.01 22.96 22.25
C GLY A 591 20.93 23.69 23.10
N ALA A 592 20.57 23.08 24.22
CA ALA A 592 19.72 23.70 25.25
C ALA A 592 19.91 22.96 26.58
N GLU A 593 19.51 23.58 27.67
CA GLU A 593 19.44 22.92 28.97
C GLU A 593 18.48 21.73 28.91
N GLY A 594 18.88 20.55 29.43
CA GLY A 594 18.11 19.33 29.39
C GLY A 594 18.08 18.65 28.01
N ARG A 595 18.92 19.07 27.02
CA ARG A 595 18.99 18.51 25.71
C ARG A 595 20.09 17.44 25.60
N THR A 596 19.73 16.29 25.05
CA THR A 596 20.63 15.16 24.80
C THR A 596 20.58 14.76 23.33
N PHE A 597 21.76 14.57 22.71
CA PHE A 597 21.89 14.13 21.33
C PHE A 597 22.30 12.66 21.32
N ILE A 598 21.55 11.83 20.61
CA ILE A 598 21.74 10.38 20.59
C ILE A 598 21.87 9.92 19.14
N LYS A 599 22.93 9.21 18.84
CA LYS A 599 23.04 8.44 17.58
C LYS A 599 22.59 7.02 17.80
N ALA A 600 21.88 6.46 16.85
CA ALA A 600 21.39 5.09 16.90
C ALA A 600 21.21 4.51 15.48
N LEU A 601 20.85 3.22 15.42
CA LEU A 601 20.49 2.53 14.20
C LEU A 601 19.04 2.07 14.25
N ALA A 602 18.27 2.45 13.26
CA ALA A 602 16.90 2.05 13.03
C ALA A 602 16.82 0.89 12.01
N PRO A 603 15.67 0.20 11.87
CA PRO A 603 15.41 -0.71 10.77
C PRO A 603 15.63 -0.07 9.40
N ALA A 604 15.78 -0.92 8.38
CA ALA A 604 15.96 -0.46 7.00
C ALA A 604 14.78 0.39 6.53
N THR A 605 15.07 1.41 5.73
CA THR A 605 14.04 2.22 5.04
C THR A 605 13.47 1.41 3.87
N GLU A 606 12.51 0.55 4.16
CA GLU A 606 11.94 -0.40 3.21
C GLU A 606 11.29 0.30 2.00
N GLY A 607 10.64 1.44 2.22
CA GLY A 607 9.97 2.20 1.17
C GLY A 607 10.84 2.51 -0.05
N LEU A 608 12.17 2.64 0.13
CA LEU A 608 13.11 2.89 -0.95
C LEU A 608 13.63 1.61 -1.64
N SER A 609 13.36 0.43 -1.10
CA SER A 609 13.88 -0.84 -1.65
C SER A 609 13.40 -1.11 -3.07
N ARG A 610 12.27 -0.53 -3.46
CA ARG A 610 11.63 -0.70 -4.78
C ARG A 610 12.02 0.35 -5.81
N ILE A 611 12.67 1.44 -5.39
CA ILE A 611 13.18 2.45 -6.31
C ILE A 611 14.49 1.95 -6.91
N LYS A 612 14.46 1.65 -8.21
CA LYS A 612 15.63 1.13 -8.93
C LYS A 612 16.54 2.23 -9.46
N ASP A 613 16.03 3.42 -9.66
CA ASP A 613 16.77 4.58 -10.15
C ASP A 613 16.41 5.85 -9.34
N PRO A 614 17.31 6.34 -8.50
CA PRO A 614 18.65 5.77 -8.20
C PRO A 614 18.55 4.44 -7.44
N ASN A 615 19.55 3.59 -7.63
CA ASN A 615 19.61 2.34 -6.87
C ASN A 615 20.09 2.63 -5.44
N TYR A 616 19.17 2.59 -4.49
CA TYR A 616 19.49 2.82 -3.07
C TYR A 616 20.21 1.66 -2.40
N GLY A 617 20.13 0.45 -2.94
CA GLY A 617 20.78 -0.74 -2.39
C GLY A 617 20.19 -1.20 -1.05
N ILE A 618 18.97 -0.78 -0.70
CA ILE A 618 18.33 -1.14 0.56
C ILE A 618 17.89 -2.60 0.54
N THR A 619 18.31 -3.34 1.55
CA THR A 619 17.93 -4.74 1.81
C THR A 619 17.31 -4.88 3.20
N ARG A 620 16.77 -6.06 3.51
CA ARG A 620 16.20 -6.35 4.84
C ARG A 620 17.22 -6.20 5.98
N ASP A 621 18.49 -6.48 5.69
CA ASP A 621 19.57 -6.42 6.68
C ASP A 621 20.20 -5.02 6.78
N SER A 622 19.83 -4.10 5.91
CA SER A 622 20.25 -2.71 6.01
C SER A 622 19.78 -2.08 7.32
N ARG A 623 20.51 -1.07 7.77
CA ARG A 623 20.11 -0.25 8.92
C ARG A 623 20.16 1.22 8.50
N THR A 624 19.24 2.00 9.04
CA THR A 624 19.15 3.43 8.77
C THR A 624 19.69 4.19 9.97
N PRO A 625 20.75 4.98 9.81
CA PRO A 625 21.23 5.86 10.88
C PRO A 625 20.15 6.86 11.30
N VAL A 626 19.97 7.02 12.60
CA VAL A 626 19.01 7.95 13.18
C VAL A 626 19.65 8.82 14.25
N LEU A 627 19.43 10.13 14.14
CA LEU A 627 19.70 11.12 15.17
C LEU A 627 18.43 11.29 16.00
N VAL A 628 18.51 11.02 17.30
CA VAL A 628 17.43 11.32 18.23
C VAL A 628 17.88 12.45 19.15
N VAL A 629 17.06 13.49 19.27
CA VAL A 629 17.38 14.62 20.17
C VAL A 629 16.28 14.71 21.21
N ARG A 630 16.62 14.33 22.44
CA ARG A 630 15.71 14.44 23.59
C ARG A 630 15.81 15.80 24.23
N GLN A 631 14.70 16.47 24.44
CA GLN A 631 14.53 17.63 25.28
C GLN A 631 13.74 17.25 26.52
N GLU A 632 14.35 17.35 27.70
CA GLU A 632 13.64 17.23 28.97
C GLU A 632 12.86 18.54 29.25
N GLY A 633 11.58 18.39 29.63
CA GLY A 633 10.64 19.50 29.67
C GLY A 633 10.18 19.88 28.24
N GLU A 634 9.46 20.96 28.15
CA GLU A 634 8.86 21.43 26.89
C GLU A 634 9.93 21.89 25.86
N ALA A 635 9.58 21.75 24.60
CA ALA A 635 10.37 22.19 23.46
C ALA A 635 9.67 23.31 22.65
N TRP A 636 8.88 24.13 23.31
CA TRP A 636 8.20 25.27 22.71
C TRP A 636 9.03 26.55 22.78
N THR A 637 9.52 26.87 23.97
CA THR A 637 10.44 28.02 24.21
C THR A 637 11.89 27.64 23.93
N ARG A 638 12.20 26.34 23.93
CA ARG A 638 13.49 25.78 23.57
C ARG A 638 13.36 24.87 22.35
N PRO A 639 12.94 25.40 21.16
CA PRO A 639 12.62 24.59 20.00
C PRO A 639 13.83 23.79 19.51
N PHE A 640 13.54 22.70 18.80
CA PHE A 640 14.55 22.04 17.98
C PHE A 640 14.80 22.91 16.76
N LEU A 641 16.02 23.39 16.60
CA LEU A 641 16.49 24.15 15.44
C LEU A 641 17.53 23.31 14.72
N ALA A 642 17.28 23.02 13.46
CA ALA A 642 18.20 22.24 12.63
C ALA A 642 18.51 22.95 11.32
N VAL A 643 19.79 22.91 10.91
CA VAL A 643 20.23 23.26 9.57
C VAL A 643 20.83 22.00 8.95
N MET A 644 20.27 21.52 7.85
CA MET A 644 20.61 20.27 7.19
C MET A 644 21.30 20.59 5.85
N ASP A 645 22.57 20.26 5.74
CA ASP A 645 23.45 20.63 4.63
C ASP A 645 23.89 19.39 3.83
N PRO A 646 23.20 19.07 2.73
CA PRO A 646 23.58 17.96 1.86
C PRO A 646 24.67 18.32 0.87
N CYS A 647 24.96 19.62 0.68
CA CYS A 647 25.86 20.11 -0.37
C CYS A 647 27.26 20.54 0.16
N GLY A 648 27.46 20.56 1.48
CA GLY A 648 28.72 21.02 2.08
C GLY A 648 28.91 22.55 1.98
N THR A 649 27.82 23.29 1.84
CA THR A 649 27.83 24.75 1.67
C THR A 649 27.82 25.53 2.96
N VAL A 650 27.50 24.88 4.09
CA VAL A 650 27.46 25.52 5.41
C VAL A 650 28.77 25.32 6.16
N ALA A 651 29.44 26.41 6.52
CA ALA A 651 30.65 26.38 7.34
C ALA A 651 30.33 26.27 8.83
N SER A 652 29.41 27.11 9.32
CA SER A 652 28.95 27.11 10.71
C SER A 652 27.55 27.69 10.83
N VAL A 653 26.88 27.42 11.95
CA VAL A 653 25.55 27.92 12.27
C VAL A 653 25.59 28.51 13.68
N ASP A 654 25.09 29.72 13.83
CA ASP A 654 24.83 30.33 15.14
C ASP A 654 23.31 30.36 15.39
N PHE A 655 22.89 29.75 16.48
CA PHE A 655 21.48 29.68 16.87
C PHE A 655 21.18 30.73 17.97
N SER A 656 20.08 31.46 17.82
CA SER A 656 19.51 32.34 18.82
C SER A 656 17.99 32.14 18.96
N ALA A 657 17.35 32.80 19.88
CA ALA A 657 15.93 32.64 20.15
C ALA A 657 15.04 33.08 18.97
N ASP A 658 15.50 34.07 18.22
CA ASP A 658 14.74 34.78 17.17
C ASP A 658 15.28 34.58 15.77
N GLN A 659 16.51 34.01 15.60
CA GLN A 659 17.13 33.84 14.29
C GLN A 659 18.16 32.74 14.28
N ILE A 660 18.38 32.19 13.07
CA ILE A 660 19.48 31.29 12.73
C ILE A 660 20.39 32.03 11.75
N LEU A 661 21.67 32.14 12.08
CA LEU A 661 22.70 32.69 11.19
C LEU A 661 23.48 31.54 10.57
N VAL A 662 23.35 31.34 9.28
CA VAL A 662 24.06 30.31 8.52
C VAL A 662 25.23 30.95 7.79
N ARG A 663 26.45 30.66 8.25
CA ARG A 663 27.69 31.08 7.56
C ARG A 663 28.06 30.06 6.51
N ARG A 664 28.14 30.48 5.28
CA ARG A 664 28.52 29.61 4.17
C ARG A 664 30.02 29.50 4.01
N THR A 665 30.47 28.44 3.36
CA THR A 665 31.86 28.23 2.99
C THR A 665 32.40 29.30 2.03
N SER A 666 31.54 29.98 1.29
CA SER A 666 31.87 31.15 0.44
C SER A 666 32.13 32.45 1.23
N GLY A 667 31.83 32.46 2.54
CA GLY A 667 31.88 33.67 3.39
C GLY A 667 30.53 34.45 3.45
N LYS A 668 29.53 34.09 2.66
CA LYS A 668 28.18 34.65 2.76
C LYS A 668 27.53 34.24 4.08
N THR A 669 26.70 35.11 4.63
CA THR A 669 25.88 34.81 5.83
C THR A 669 24.41 34.99 5.47
N ASP A 670 23.64 33.92 5.65
CA ASP A 670 22.20 33.95 5.54
C ASP A 670 21.57 34.11 6.93
N ARG A 671 20.57 34.99 7.03
CA ARG A 671 19.80 35.22 8.26
C ARG A 671 18.39 34.65 8.07
N ILE A 672 17.99 33.77 8.97
CA ILE A 672 16.68 33.11 8.94
C ILE A 672 15.97 33.44 10.24
N GLU A 673 14.87 34.17 10.15
CA GLU A 673 14.03 34.51 11.29
C GLU A 673 13.24 33.29 11.77
N ILE A 674 13.16 33.09 13.08
CA ILE A 674 12.38 32.05 13.73
C ILE A 674 11.05 32.71 14.18
N LYS A 675 10.00 32.45 13.40
CA LYS A 675 8.66 32.94 13.70
C LYS A 675 7.90 32.03 14.66
#